data_4112d6c905934d757e55cb7f3b516ff9
#
_entry.id   4112d6c905934d757e55cb7f3b516ff9
#
_cell.length_a   1.000
_cell.length_b   1.000
_cell.length_c   1.000
_cell.angle_alpha   90.00
_cell.angle_beta   90.00
_cell.angle_gamma   90.00
#
_symmetry.space_group_name_H-M   'P 1'
#
loop_
_entity.id
_entity.type
_entity.pdbx_description
1 polymer ?
#
loop_
_entity_poly.entity_id
_entity_poly.type
_entity_poly.pdbx_seq_one_letter_code
_entity_poly.pdbx_strand_id
1 'polypeptide(L)'
;MKILSILCLLFISMSVFGQKKVIDHTVYNDWRKAEAQISSNDGNYISYEINPHRGDGYLYIYNTTTTKTDSFPRGKEAKFGTNNSFLVFKITPGFDTLRNCELNKIDKKKWPKDTLGIYVFEKDSVIKIPLLKSFSVFEDNDWLSYVVDENEFKTTSTASEKETKKKKSTSKKKKKSKKEEEKPAYKSDGKLLTLLNPTTEKIYQFKDVTDHAVSVKGNYLAMVEHKKEKADSFQLVIVDLATGKPSPIHPKVTSIKQLSFDHNDRYMAFLTSSDTAKVKNYQLNLLDLWTNSLRQLTDTNSTVLPSEDAVSENRKPSFSEDGRFLFYGVAERLQPEKKDSLLESEKAKVDIWHYQDKRLQSQQLVELKRDLKKTDLYVFNLANSSHLKMSNDTLSVRLPENILGNYLFASSDEQYVMANQWEVPNLEDHYRVSLMDGSVELIKKAVGYNGELSPSGNYYSYFDATAAQFYLMDLTAKTTSCITCDTKKVNWQEDVNGMPMLASPFGAKGFSPEEKDLIIQSQYDIWAYSIADKKMRCLTNREGEDGKIRLELNLWSNDSVYVDFENVYVKGFNEKTKGALIYTLVNHGDHIDLVKNYDTNHKLLYLSRSKNTKTTIFRMSSVSEYPEIRITQDFFQTEKTLTHTNPQQDSLNWATVELVNWKSYEGIPLQGLLYKPENFDATKSYPLIVYYYELNSDELYNYSAPKPTASIIYPTEYASAGYCVFIPDIRYKHVGHPAKAAYDCIMSGTDHVLKLYKNIDSTRMGLQGQSWGGYQTAQLITMTTRYKAAMAGAPVSNMFSAYGGIRWGSGVNRQFQYEHTQSRIGKTIWEAPELYTENSPIFHLPKVQTPLLIMSNDQDGAVPWYQGIELFTGMKRLGKPCWMLNYNGDDHNLMQNANRFDLSIRMRQFFDYYLQGQPAPKWLTEGIPAIEKGKTTN
;
A
#
# COMPACT_ATOMS: atom_id res chain seq x y z
N MET A 1 -62.28 -22.11 36.33
CA MET A 1 -60.97 -22.76 35.94
C MET A 1 -60.46 -22.53 34.51
N LYS A 2 -61.26 -22.00 33.57
CA LYS A 2 -60.76 -21.73 32.17
C LYS A 2 -60.17 -20.31 31.92
N ILE A 3 -60.38 -19.40 32.87
CA ILE A 3 -59.84 -18.02 32.75
C ILE A 3 -58.42 -17.90 33.36
N LEU A 4 -58.06 -18.76 34.30
CA LEU A 4 -56.76 -18.78 34.95
C LEU A 4 -55.68 -19.42 34.06
N SER A 5 -56.03 -20.30 33.10
CA SER A 5 -55.10 -20.96 32.18
C SER A 5 -54.72 -20.05 30.99
N ILE A 6 -55.48 -19.04 30.67
CA ILE A 6 -55.20 -18.05 29.59
C ILE A 6 -54.26 -16.94 30.11
N LEU A 7 -54.31 -16.60 31.39
CA LEU A 7 -53.36 -15.64 31.99
C LEU A 7 -51.95 -16.25 32.18
N CYS A 8 -51.81 -17.52 32.37
CA CYS A 8 -50.48 -18.18 32.45
C CYS A 8 -49.81 -18.36 31.07
N LEU A 9 -50.57 -18.41 29.99
CA LEU A 9 -50.02 -18.48 28.61
C LEU A 9 -49.65 -17.10 28.03
N LEU A 10 -50.13 -16.00 28.58
CA LEU A 10 -49.77 -14.65 28.20
C LEU A 10 -48.54 -14.10 28.92
N PHE A 11 -48.02 -14.76 29.94
CA PHE A 11 -46.80 -14.40 30.64
C PHE A 11 -45.53 -15.17 30.17
N ILE A 12 -45.67 -16.13 29.23
CA ILE A 12 -44.51 -16.92 28.69
C ILE A 12 -44.01 -16.34 27.35
N SER A 13 -44.63 -15.30 26.81
CA SER A 13 -44.11 -14.55 25.68
C SER A 13 -43.29 -13.32 26.10
N MET A 14 -42.71 -13.28 27.29
CA MET A 14 -41.55 -12.43 27.54
C MET A 14 -40.40 -13.03 26.76
N SER A 15 -40.13 -12.43 25.63
CA SER A 15 -38.98 -12.63 24.79
C SER A 15 -37.74 -12.81 25.67
N VAL A 16 -37.21 -14.02 25.75
CA VAL A 16 -35.83 -14.24 26.11
C VAL A 16 -35.02 -13.58 24.97
N PHE A 17 -34.81 -12.28 25.06
CA PHE A 17 -33.73 -11.65 24.32
C PHE A 17 -32.48 -12.28 24.88
N GLY A 18 -32.00 -13.32 24.22
CA GLY A 18 -30.73 -13.96 24.54
C GLY A 18 -29.69 -12.85 24.62
N GLN A 19 -28.90 -12.84 25.69
CA GLN A 19 -27.82 -11.88 25.86
C GLN A 19 -26.88 -12.00 24.65
N LYS A 20 -26.72 -10.91 23.90
CA LYS A 20 -25.80 -10.87 22.74
C LYS A 20 -24.42 -11.35 23.16
N LYS A 21 -23.78 -12.12 22.28
CA LYS A 21 -22.45 -12.68 22.55
C LYS A 21 -21.37 -11.58 22.55
N VAL A 22 -20.40 -11.72 23.45
CA VAL A 22 -19.20 -10.84 23.48
C VAL A 22 -18.29 -11.15 22.28
N ILE A 23 -17.72 -10.12 21.70
CA ILE A 23 -16.70 -10.25 20.65
C ILE A 23 -15.40 -10.76 21.29
N ASP A 24 -14.87 -11.85 20.77
CA ASP A 24 -13.58 -12.43 21.15
C ASP A 24 -12.90 -13.11 19.94
N HIS A 25 -11.74 -13.70 20.17
CA HIS A 25 -10.94 -14.37 19.13
C HIS A 25 -11.68 -15.52 18.40
N THR A 26 -12.78 -16.05 18.93
CA THR A 26 -13.54 -17.14 18.30
C THR A 26 -14.30 -16.72 17.06
N VAL A 27 -14.56 -15.41 16.90
CA VAL A 27 -15.29 -14.88 15.72
C VAL A 27 -14.36 -14.39 14.60
N TYR A 28 -13.05 -14.27 14.83
CA TYR A 28 -12.14 -13.65 13.88
C TYR A 28 -12.09 -14.37 12.52
N ASN A 29 -12.00 -15.70 12.53
CA ASN A 29 -11.82 -16.50 11.33
C ASN A 29 -13.00 -16.39 10.35
N ASP A 30 -14.20 -16.25 10.87
CA ASP A 30 -15.44 -16.20 10.09
C ASP A 30 -15.84 -14.78 9.68
N TRP A 31 -15.10 -13.75 10.19
CA TRP A 31 -15.36 -12.39 9.80
C TRP A 31 -14.96 -12.13 8.37
N ARG A 32 -15.89 -11.62 7.56
CA ARG A 32 -15.73 -11.48 6.12
C ARG A 32 -15.37 -10.04 5.75
N LYS A 33 -14.65 -9.92 4.62
CA LYS A 33 -14.35 -8.65 3.98
C LYS A 33 -14.95 -8.63 2.59
N ALA A 34 -15.64 -7.55 2.25
CA ALA A 34 -15.94 -7.18 0.88
C ALA A 34 -14.77 -6.36 0.35
N GLU A 35 -14.14 -6.79 -0.74
CA GLU A 35 -12.91 -6.19 -1.26
C GLU A 35 -12.77 -6.40 -2.78
N ALA A 36 -11.71 -5.85 -3.39
CA ALA A 36 -11.39 -5.98 -4.82
C ALA A 36 -12.56 -5.59 -5.75
N GLN A 37 -13.34 -4.58 -5.35
CA GLN A 37 -14.45 -4.09 -6.16
C GLN A 37 -13.93 -3.31 -7.38
N ILE A 38 -14.42 -3.67 -8.56
CA ILE A 38 -14.13 -3.01 -9.83
C ILE A 38 -15.41 -2.89 -10.66
N SER A 39 -15.48 -1.92 -11.56
CA SER A 39 -16.55 -1.78 -12.55
C SER A 39 -16.04 -2.05 -13.97
N SER A 40 -16.92 -2.52 -14.85
CA SER A 40 -16.69 -2.44 -16.27
C SER A 40 -16.65 -0.98 -16.75
N ASN A 41 -15.99 -0.71 -17.88
CA ASN A 41 -15.84 0.65 -18.41
C ASN A 41 -17.21 1.32 -18.70
N ASP A 42 -18.21 0.54 -19.09
CA ASP A 42 -19.58 0.99 -19.35
C ASP A 42 -20.48 1.00 -18.10
N GLY A 43 -19.95 0.58 -16.94
CA GLY A 43 -20.68 0.56 -15.68
C GLY A 43 -21.82 -0.46 -15.59
N ASN A 44 -21.95 -1.37 -16.56
CA ASN A 44 -23.01 -2.38 -16.58
C ASN A 44 -22.74 -3.55 -15.63
N TYR A 45 -21.47 -3.78 -15.28
CA TYR A 45 -21.08 -4.85 -14.39
C TYR A 45 -20.17 -4.36 -13.28
N ILE A 46 -20.42 -4.88 -12.08
CA ILE A 46 -19.57 -4.67 -10.89
C ILE A 46 -19.08 -6.03 -10.43
N SER A 47 -17.78 -6.19 -10.28
CA SER A 47 -17.17 -7.38 -9.68
C SER A 47 -16.60 -7.06 -8.32
N TYR A 48 -16.74 -7.98 -7.36
CA TYR A 48 -16.19 -7.85 -6.02
C TYR A 48 -15.98 -9.22 -5.36
N GLU A 49 -15.14 -9.24 -4.35
CA GLU A 49 -14.84 -10.45 -3.57
C GLU A 49 -15.41 -10.32 -2.14
N ILE A 50 -15.93 -11.44 -1.61
CA ILE A 50 -16.25 -11.58 -0.18
C ILE A 50 -15.43 -12.73 0.37
N ASN A 51 -14.43 -12.38 1.18
CA ASN A 51 -13.45 -13.32 1.73
C ASN A 51 -13.53 -13.37 3.26
N PRO A 52 -13.61 -14.56 3.91
CA PRO A 52 -13.44 -14.68 5.35
C PRO A 52 -11.98 -14.41 5.74
N HIS A 53 -11.72 -14.09 7.00
CA HIS A 53 -10.34 -13.93 7.47
C HIS A 53 -9.52 -15.22 7.24
N ARG A 54 -10.16 -16.38 7.36
CA ARG A 54 -9.55 -17.69 7.10
C ARG A 54 -10.55 -18.63 6.44
N GLY A 55 -10.20 -19.15 5.24
CA GLY A 55 -11.06 -20.06 4.49
C GLY A 55 -11.26 -19.62 3.05
N ASP A 56 -12.20 -20.26 2.38
CA ASP A 56 -12.56 -19.97 0.98
C ASP A 56 -13.58 -18.84 0.90
N GLY A 57 -13.32 -17.88 0.01
CA GLY A 57 -14.23 -16.79 -0.32
C GLY A 57 -14.95 -17.00 -1.64
N TYR A 58 -15.63 -15.97 -2.09
CA TYR A 58 -16.38 -15.94 -3.34
C TYR A 58 -16.10 -14.65 -4.11
N LEU A 59 -16.01 -14.78 -5.43
CA LEU A 59 -16.11 -13.67 -6.37
C LEU A 59 -17.58 -13.52 -6.78
N TYR A 60 -18.06 -12.28 -6.81
CA TYR A 60 -19.40 -11.92 -7.26
C TYR A 60 -19.31 -11.02 -8.48
N ILE A 61 -20.29 -11.17 -9.37
CA ILE A 61 -20.49 -10.28 -10.52
C ILE A 61 -21.94 -9.81 -10.48
N TYR A 62 -22.12 -8.51 -10.34
CA TYR A 62 -23.41 -7.86 -10.31
C TYR A 62 -23.66 -7.13 -11.64
N ASN A 63 -24.78 -7.39 -12.28
CA ASN A 63 -25.25 -6.66 -13.47
C ASN A 63 -26.15 -5.51 -13.01
N THR A 64 -25.75 -4.27 -13.32
CA THR A 64 -26.43 -3.06 -12.86
C THR A 64 -27.79 -2.84 -13.55
N THR A 65 -27.99 -3.39 -14.77
CA THR A 65 -29.23 -3.28 -15.55
C THR A 65 -30.26 -4.32 -15.13
N THR A 66 -29.86 -5.61 -15.09
CA THR A 66 -30.77 -6.72 -14.76
C THR A 66 -30.87 -6.99 -13.27
N THR A 67 -30.01 -6.41 -12.47
CA THR A 67 -29.86 -6.63 -11.01
C THR A 67 -29.51 -8.08 -10.62
N LYS A 68 -29.13 -8.91 -11.59
CA LYS A 68 -28.67 -10.28 -11.37
C LYS A 68 -27.28 -10.29 -10.75
N THR A 69 -27.05 -11.21 -9.81
CA THR A 69 -25.73 -11.46 -9.21
C THR A 69 -25.33 -12.90 -9.45
N ASP A 70 -24.18 -13.10 -10.08
CA ASP A 70 -23.54 -14.41 -10.22
C ASP A 70 -22.40 -14.54 -9.22
N SER A 71 -22.13 -15.77 -8.76
CA SER A 71 -21.08 -16.01 -7.76
C SER A 71 -20.19 -17.20 -8.12
N PHE A 72 -18.90 -17.05 -7.83
CA PHE A 72 -17.89 -18.05 -8.16
C PHE A 72 -17.05 -18.37 -6.90
N PRO A 73 -17.16 -19.59 -6.37
CA PRO A 73 -16.41 -20.00 -5.20
C PRO A 73 -14.90 -19.93 -5.50
N ARG A 74 -14.14 -19.34 -4.57
CA ARG A 74 -12.68 -19.15 -4.64
C ARG A 74 -12.21 -18.33 -5.84
N GLY A 75 -13.12 -17.57 -6.49
CA GLY A 75 -12.77 -16.61 -7.53
C GLY A 75 -12.01 -15.42 -6.94
N LYS A 76 -10.93 -15.01 -7.61
CA LYS A 76 -10.07 -13.88 -7.19
C LYS A 76 -9.43 -13.17 -8.38
N GLU A 77 -8.92 -11.95 -8.12
CA GLU A 77 -8.15 -11.17 -9.09
C GLU A 77 -8.90 -10.96 -10.41
N ALA A 78 -10.14 -10.55 -10.32
CA ALA A 78 -10.99 -10.31 -11.49
C ALA A 78 -10.51 -9.11 -12.32
N LYS A 79 -10.60 -9.23 -13.66
CA LYS A 79 -10.33 -8.15 -14.62
C LYS A 79 -11.35 -8.18 -15.74
N PHE A 80 -11.90 -7.01 -16.07
CA PHE A 80 -12.77 -6.86 -17.24
C PHE A 80 -11.97 -6.78 -18.53
N GLY A 81 -12.52 -7.31 -19.62
CA GLY A 81 -12.05 -7.00 -20.97
C GLY A 81 -12.43 -5.57 -21.37
N THR A 82 -11.69 -4.97 -22.27
CA THR A 82 -11.82 -3.56 -22.66
C THR A 82 -13.20 -3.19 -23.18
N ASN A 83 -13.79 -4.05 -24.02
CA ASN A 83 -15.13 -3.86 -24.57
C ASN A 83 -16.25 -4.37 -23.66
N ASN A 84 -15.96 -4.69 -22.40
CA ASN A 84 -16.93 -5.16 -21.40
C ASN A 84 -17.70 -6.42 -21.81
N SER A 85 -17.11 -7.24 -22.67
CA SER A 85 -17.77 -8.47 -23.18
C SER A 85 -17.48 -9.69 -22.30
N PHE A 86 -16.43 -9.65 -21.47
CA PHE A 86 -16.02 -10.74 -20.59
C PHE A 86 -15.34 -10.24 -19.31
N LEU A 87 -15.31 -11.12 -18.33
CA LEU A 87 -14.50 -10.99 -17.10
C LEU A 87 -13.60 -12.20 -16.96
N VAL A 88 -12.36 -11.98 -16.59
CA VAL A 88 -11.37 -13.02 -16.31
C VAL A 88 -11.00 -13.01 -14.84
N PHE A 89 -10.84 -14.19 -14.24
CA PHE A 89 -10.47 -14.32 -12.84
C PHE A 89 -9.74 -15.63 -12.55
N LYS A 90 -9.03 -15.70 -11.45
CA LYS A 90 -8.47 -16.95 -10.93
C LYS A 90 -9.50 -17.69 -10.08
N ILE A 91 -9.50 -18.99 -10.14
CA ILE A 91 -10.16 -19.89 -9.20
C ILE A 91 -9.05 -20.60 -8.44
N THR A 92 -8.85 -20.24 -7.18
CA THR A 92 -7.78 -20.79 -6.36
C THR A 92 -8.13 -22.20 -5.86
N PRO A 93 -7.13 -23.06 -5.55
CA PRO A 93 -7.37 -24.31 -4.85
C PRO A 93 -8.04 -24.08 -3.48
N GLY A 94 -8.82 -25.05 -3.01
CA GLY A 94 -9.51 -24.94 -1.72
C GLY A 94 -8.53 -24.80 -0.56
N PHE A 95 -8.90 -23.97 0.42
CA PHE A 95 -8.09 -23.67 1.60
C PHE A 95 -7.66 -24.94 2.34
N ASP A 96 -8.60 -25.86 2.61
CA ASP A 96 -8.30 -27.11 3.34
C ASP A 96 -7.38 -28.02 2.53
N THR A 97 -7.49 -28.00 1.19
CA THR A 97 -6.60 -28.76 0.30
C THR A 97 -5.16 -28.26 0.44
N LEU A 98 -4.95 -26.93 0.38
CA LEU A 98 -3.62 -26.33 0.55
C LEU A 98 -3.07 -26.58 1.97
N ARG A 99 -3.91 -26.42 2.98
CA ARG A 99 -3.54 -26.72 4.38
C ARG A 99 -3.12 -28.18 4.55
N ASN A 100 -3.83 -29.12 3.94
CA ASN A 100 -3.46 -30.53 3.96
C ASN A 100 -2.14 -30.81 3.24
N CYS A 101 -1.85 -30.11 2.14
CA CYS A 101 -0.55 -30.19 1.48
C CYS A 101 0.58 -29.73 2.39
N GLU A 102 0.37 -28.67 3.15
CA GLU A 102 1.34 -28.15 4.12
C GLU A 102 1.54 -29.10 5.30
N LEU A 103 0.46 -29.57 5.91
CA LEU A 103 0.50 -30.54 7.02
C LEU A 103 1.26 -31.82 6.65
N ASN A 104 1.06 -32.32 5.44
CA ASN A 104 1.70 -33.52 4.91
C ASN A 104 3.08 -33.23 4.30
N LYS A 105 3.59 -32.00 4.40
CA LYS A 105 4.89 -31.58 3.87
C LYS A 105 5.10 -31.91 2.38
N ILE A 106 4.02 -31.79 1.60
CA ILE A 106 4.06 -32.04 0.15
C ILE A 106 4.91 -30.93 -0.50
N ASP A 107 5.80 -31.30 -1.41
CA ASP A 107 6.60 -30.32 -2.17
C ASP A 107 5.67 -29.31 -2.85
N LYS A 108 5.94 -28.01 -2.70
CA LYS A 108 5.14 -26.91 -3.28
C LYS A 108 4.95 -27.02 -4.80
N LYS A 109 5.89 -27.66 -5.49
CA LYS A 109 5.77 -27.95 -6.95
C LYS A 109 4.62 -28.88 -7.27
N LYS A 110 4.20 -29.72 -6.33
CA LYS A 110 3.10 -30.69 -6.47
C LYS A 110 1.77 -30.18 -5.92
N TRP A 111 1.73 -28.94 -5.41
CA TRP A 111 0.48 -28.37 -4.92
C TRP A 111 -0.48 -28.14 -6.09
N PRO A 112 -1.78 -28.25 -5.86
CA PRO A 112 -2.78 -27.87 -6.84
C PRO A 112 -2.54 -26.47 -7.37
N LYS A 113 -2.76 -26.28 -8.69
CA LYS A 113 -2.58 -24.99 -9.35
C LYS A 113 -3.93 -24.28 -9.50
N ASP A 114 -3.85 -22.96 -9.72
CA ASP A 114 -5.02 -22.16 -10.02
C ASP A 114 -5.68 -22.59 -11.34
N THR A 115 -6.95 -22.26 -11.47
CA THR A 115 -7.72 -22.42 -12.69
C THR A 115 -8.11 -21.02 -13.18
N LEU A 116 -7.98 -20.76 -14.49
CA LEU A 116 -8.50 -19.53 -15.09
C LEU A 116 -10.00 -19.69 -15.32
N GLY A 117 -10.80 -18.75 -14.82
CA GLY A 117 -12.21 -18.58 -15.17
C GLY A 117 -12.35 -17.42 -16.16
N ILE A 118 -13.10 -17.64 -17.24
CA ILE A 118 -13.45 -16.58 -18.20
C ILE A 118 -14.98 -16.57 -18.27
N TYR A 119 -15.60 -15.53 -17.73
CA TYR A 119 -17.05 -15.35 -17.81
C TYR A 119 -17.38 -14.48 -19.02
N VAL A 120 -18.07 -15.04 -19.98
CA VAL A 120 -18.50 -14.35 -21.20
C VAL A 120 -19.94 -13.90 -21.00
N PHE A 121 -20.17 -12.59 -20.95
CA PHE A 121 -21.47 -12.01 -20.55
C PHE A 121 -22.61 -12.39 -21.51
N GLU A 122 -22.39 -12.32 -22.81
CA GLU A 122 -23.42 -12.68 -23.80
C GLU A 122 -23.89 -14.14 -23.69
N LYS A 123 -22.98 -15.04 -23.29
CA LYS A 123 -23.26 -16.49 -23.18
C LYS A 123 -23.74 -16.91 -21.80
N ASP A 124 -23.70 -16.00 -20.82
CA ASP A 124 -23.98 -16.28 -19.39
C ASP A 124 -23.28 -17.57 -18.90
N SER A 125 -22.01 -17.76 -19.29
CA SER A 125 -21.28 -19.00 -19.06
C SER A 125 -19.81 -18.77 -18.73
N VAL A 126 -19.22 -19.72 -17.98
CA VAL A 126 -17.82 -19.68 -17.59
C VAL A 126 -17.02 -20.75 -18.28
N ILE A 127 -15.98 -20.34 -18.98
CA ILE A 127 -14.93 -21.24 -19.49
C ILE A 127 -13.88 -21.41 -18.38
N LYS A 128 -13.54 -22.66 -18.04
CA LYS A 128 -12.54 -22.99 -17.00
C LYS A 128 -11.33 -23.66 -17.62
N ILE A 129 -10.15 -23.08 -17.41
CA ILE A 129 -8.86 -23.55 -17.94
C ILE A 129 -7.97 -23.91 -16.75
N PRO A 130 -7.73 -25.19 -16.47
CA PRO A 130 -6.94 -25.66 -15.32
C PRO A 130 -5.44 -25.42 -15.50
N LEU A 131 -4.68 -25.55 -14.40
CA LEU A 131 -3.22 -25.51 -14.36
C LEU A 131 -2.64 -24.15 -14.76
N LEU A 132 -3.34 -23.07 -14.42
CA LEU A 132 -2.93 -21.71 -14.71
C LEU A 132 -1.58 -21.39 -14.04
N LYS A 133 -0.68 -20.75 -14.80
CA LYS A 133 0.55 -20.10 -14.31
C LYS A 133 0.40 -18.59 -14.27
N SER A 134 -0.07 -17.99 -15.35
CA SER A 134 -0.26 -16.55 -15.48
C SER A 134 -1.31 -16.24 -16.53
N PHE A 135 -1.93 -15.07 -16.42
CA PHE A 135 -2.76 -14.48 -17.45
C PHE A 135 -2.57 -12.96 -17.50
N SER A 136 -2.88 -12.35 -18.64
CA SER A 136 -2.93 -10.91 -18.82
C SER A 136 -4.10 -10.53 -19.70
N VAL A 137 -4.81 -9.47 -19.28
CA VAL A 137 -5.81 -8.75 -20.07
C VAL A 137 -5.16 -7.44 -20.48
N PHE A 138 -5.38 -6.99 -21.70
CA PHE A 138 -4.77 -5.79 -22.26
C PHE A 138 -5.78 -4.65 -22.24
N GLU A 139 -5.33 -3.44 -21.92
CA GLU A 139 -6.21 -2.31 -21.63
C GLU A 139 -6.92 -1.74 -22.87
N ASP A 140 -6.27 -1.81 -24.03
CA ASP A 140 -6.77 -1.19 -25.26
C ASP A 140 -7.27 -2.18 -26.31
N ASN A 141 -7.39 -3.44 -25.95
CA ASN A 141 -7.88 -4.48 -26.86
C ASN A 141 -8.50 -5.68 -26.12
N ASP A 142 -9.27 -6.52 -26.81
CA ASP A 142 -9.98 -7.67 -26.24
C ASP A 142 -9.18 -8.98 -26.23
N TRP A 143 -7.88 -8.94 -26.40
CA TRP A 143 -7.08 -10.13 -26.28
C TRP A 143 -6.82 -10.49 -24.81
N LEU A 144 -6.84 -11.78 -24.54
CA LEU A 144 -6.45 -12.41 -23.28
C LEU A 144 -5.28 -13.35 -23.58
N SER A 145 -4.16 -13.17 -22.90
CA SER A 145 -3.09 -14.16 -22.91
C SER A 145 -3.08 -14.98 -21.62
N TYR A 146 -2.81 -16.28 -21.75
CA TYR A 146 -2.57 -17.12 -20.58
C TYR A 146 -1.55 -18.24 -20.86
N VAL A 147 -0.91 -18.67 -19.77
CA VAL A 147 0.08 -19.74 -19.77
C VAL A 147 -0.35 -20.84 -18.81
N VAL A 148 -0.33 -22.08 -19.24
CA VAL A 148 -0.66 -23.27 -18.43
C VAL A 148 0.57 -24.19 -18.24
N ASP A 149 0.52 -25.08 -17.25
CA ASP A 149 1.56 -26.07 -17.01
C ASP A 149 1.34 -27.35 -17.85
N GLU A 150 1.98 -27.42 -19.02
CA GLU A 150 1.83 -28.56 -19.94
C GLU A 150 2.33 -29.90 -19.39
N ASN A 151 3.32 -29.93 -18.50
CA ASN A 151 3.90 -31.17 -18.02
C ASN A 151 2.90 -31.97 -17.15
N GLU A 152 1.95 -31.30 -16.53
CA GLU A 152 0.88 -31.95 -15.76
C GLU A 152 -0.37 -32.25 -16.63
N PHE A 153 -0.57 -31.51 -17.72
CA PHE A 153 -1.70 -31.73 -18.63
C PHE A 153 -1.64 -33.10 -19.34
N LYS A 154 -0.43 -33.53 -19.72
CA LYS A 154 -0.19 -34.84 -20.36
C LYS A 154 -0.37 -36.04 -19.42
N THR A 155 -0.19 -35.85 -18.11
CA THR A 155 -0.39 -36.89 -17.10
C THR A 155 -1.86 -37.13 -16.75
N THR A 156 -2.71 -36.10 -16.81
CA THR A 156 -4.14 -36.20 -16.55
C THR A 156 -4.91 -36.77 -17.72
N SER A 157 -4.56 -36.45 -18.97
CA SER A 157 -5.21 -37.04 -20.17
C SER A 157 -4.85 -38.51 -20.38
N THR A 158 -3.69 -38.97 -19.95
CA THR A 158 -3.29 -40.39 -19.99
C THR A 158 -3.84 -41.24 -18.84
N ALA A 159 -4.32 -40.62 -17.75
CA ALA A 159 -4.93 -41.34 -16.61
C ALA A 159 -6.38 -41.73 -16.91
N SER A 160 -7.12 -40.97 -17.70
CA SER A 160 -8.51 -41.31 -18.09
C SER A 160 -8.62 -42.41 -19.13
N GLU A 161 -7.56 -42.69 -19.90
CA GLU A 161 -7.52 -43.78 -20.86
C GLU A 161 -7.02 -45.15 -20.30
N LYS A 162 -6.47 -45.18 -19.07
CA LYS A 162 -5.89 -46.39 -18.48
C LYS A 162 -6.80 -47.21 -17.56
N GLU A 163 -8.01 -46.75 -17.27
CA GLU A 163 -8.93 -47.54 -16.39
C GLU A 163 -9.76 -48.60 -17.12
N THR A 164 -9.66 -48.74 -18.42
CA THR A 164 -10.49 -49.71 -19.19
C THR A 164 -9.76 -50.97 -19.68
N LYS A 165 -8.49 -51.18 -19.36
CA LYS A 165 -7.78 -52.40 -19.78
C LYS A 165 -6.88 -53.00 -18.68
N LYS A 166 -7.50 -53.65 -17.71
CA LYS A 166 -6.86 -54.67 -16.89
C LYS A 166 -7.68 -55.94 -16.95
N LYS A 167 -7.34 -56.85 -17.86
CA LYS A 167 -7.40 -58.32 -17.66
C LYS A 167 -6.65 -59.05 -18.76
N LYS A 168 -5.81 -60.00 -18.29
CA LYS A 168 -5.08 -61.09 -18.96
C LYS A 168 -3.67 -60.75 -19.51
N SER A 169 -2.66 -61.18 -18.85
CA SER A 169 -2.05 -62.44 -18.50
C SER A 169 -0.86 -62.86 -19.35
N THR A 170 0.14 -63.33 -18.64
CA THR A 170 1.16 -64.33 -19.01
C THR A 170 2.37 -63.98 -19.86
N SER A 171 3.44 -64.14 -19.15
CA SER A 171 4.82 -64.52 -19.49
C SER A 171 5.18 -64.82 -20.94
N LYS A 172 6.26 -64.20 -21.41
CA LYS A 172 7.37 -64.92 -22.06
C LYS A 172 8.63 -64.03 -22.18
N LYS A 173 9.74 -64.62 -21.68
CA LYS A 173 11.11 -64.19 -21.95
C LYS A 173 11.43 -64.22 -23.42
N LYS A 174 12.10 -63.22 -23.99
CA LYS A 174 13.37 -63.35 -24.69
C LYS A 174 13.71 -62.13 -25.54
N LYS A 175 15.04 -61.90 -25.53
CA LYS A 175 15.92 -61.30 -26.53
C LYS A 175 16.14 -59.76 -26.42
N LYS A 176 17.35 -59.44 -25.92
CA LYS A 176 18.08 -58.21 -26.15
C LYS A 176 18.26 -58.00 -27.66
N SER A 177 17.60 -57.00 -28.19
CA SER A 177 18.07 -56.30 -29.40
C SER A 177 18.60 -54.93 -28.92
N LYS A 178 19.78 -54.54 -29.35
CA LYS A 178 20.35 -53.21 -29.23
C LYS A 178 19.32 -52.24 -29.76
N LYS A 179 18.66 -51.49 -28.88
CA LYS A 179 17.98 -50.24 -29.24
C LYS A 179 19.09 -49.16 -29.33
N GLU A 180 19.14 -48.49 -30.44
CA GLU A 180 19.81 -47.21 -30.58
C GLU A 180 19.37 -46.31 -29.41
N GLU A 181 20.31 -45.69 -28.70
CA GLU A 181 20.05 -44.67 -27.72
C GLU A 181 19.34 -43.52 -28.44
N GLU A 182 18.03 -43.41 -28.25
CA GLU A 182 17.34 -42.17 -28.54
C GLU A 182 18.02 -41.08 -27.72
N LYS A 183 18.62 -40.11 -28.41
CA LYS A 183 19.14 -38.88 -27.78
C LYS A 183 18.06 -38.32 -26.87
N PRO A 184 18.43 -37.81 -25.66
CA PRO A 184 17.43 -37.25 -24.72
C PRO A 184 16.65 -36.18 -25.45
N ALA A 185 15.32 -36.31 -25.35
CA ALA A 185 14.41 -35.33 -25.93
C ALA A 185 14.77 -33.95 -25.39
N TYR A 186 14.91 -33.02 -26.34
CA TYR A 186 15.11 -31.60 -26.07
C TYR A 186 14.17 -31.09 -24.97
N LYS A 187 14.70 -30.37 -23.97
CA LYS A 187 13.93 -29.79 -22.88
C LYS A 187 13.93 -28.25 -23.03
N SER A 188 12.86 -27.70 -23.60
CA SER A 188 12.63 -26.28 -23.67
C SER A 188 12.26 -25.72 -22.27
N ASP A 189 12.77 -24.53 -21.90
CA ASP A 189 12.31 -23.78 -20.74
C ASP A 189 11.05 -22.94 -21.08
N GLY A 190 10.66 -22.92 -22.37
CA GLY A 190 9.44 -22.24 -22.84
C GLY A 190 8.17 -22.96 -22.43
N LYS A 191 7.09 -22.27 -22.52
CA LYS A 191 5.74 -22.69 -22.10
C LYS A 191 4.78 -22.61 -23.27
N LEU A 192 3.59 -23.23 -23.13
CA LEU A 192 2.48 -23.04 -24.05
C LEU A 192 1.82 -21.69 -23.73
N LEU A 193 1.96 -20.73 -24.62
CA LEU A 193 1.22 -19.48 -24.62
C LEU A 193 -0.08 -19.69 -25.40
N THR A 194 -1.20 -19.35 -24.81
CA THR A 194 -2.47 -19.24 -25.53
C THR A 194 -2.91 -17.78 -25.53
N LEU A 195 -3.22 -17.27 -26.72
CA LEU A 195 -3.86 -15.99 -26.91
C LEU A 195 -5.29 -16.23 -27.36
N LEU A 196 -6.25 -15.70 -26.62
CA LEU A 196 -7.69 -15.86 -26.84
C LEU A 196 -8.33 -14.48 -26.96
N ASN A 197 -9.17 -14.31 -27.97
CA ASN A 197 -10.13 -13.20 -27.99
C ASN A 197 -11.51 -13.80 -27.67
N PRO A 198 -12.06 -13.59 -26.47
CA PRO A 198 -13.31 -14.20 -26.05
C PRO A 198 -14.54 -13.75 -26.87
N THR A 199 -14.49 -12.55 -27.44
CA THR A 199 -15.58 -11.97 -28.24
C THR A 199 -15.66 -12.62 -29.63
N THR A 200 -14.52 -12.77 -30.29
CA THR A 200 -14.45 -13.34 -31.64
C THR A 200 -14.18 -14.85 -31.67
N GLU A 201 -13.95 -15.47 -30.52
CA GLU A 201 -13.53 -16.86 -30.31
C GLU A 201 -12.23 -17.27 -31.05
N LYS A 202 -11.45 -16.30 -31.52
CA LYS A 202 -10.15 -16.57 -32.11
C LYS A 202 -9.17 -17.06 -31.07
N ILE A 203 -8.48 -18.17 -31.33
CA ILE A 203 -7.48 -18.78 -30.44
C ILE A 203 -6.21 -19.02 -31.22
N TYR A 204 -5.08 -18.56 -30.63
CA TYR A 204 -3.75 -18.87 -31.13
C TYR A 204 -2.95 -19.55 -30.02
N GLN A 205 -2.18 -20.60 -30.38
CA GLN A 205 -1.36 -21.34 -29.43
C GLN A 205 0.08 -21.45 -29.94
N PHE A 206 1.04 -21.09 -29.10
CA PHE A 206 2.46 -21.09 -29.42
C PHE A 206 3.24 -21.85 -28.35
N LYS A 207 4.13 -22.75 -28.78
CA LYS A 207 4.98 -23.55 -27.88
C LYS A 207 6.33 -22.86 -27.65
N ASP A 208 7.01 -23.29 -26.60
CA ASP A 208 8.37 -22.86 -26.30
C ASP A 208 8.53 -21.33 -26.09
N VAL A 209 7.45 -20.63 -25.71
CA VAL A 209 7.45 -19.19 -25.46
C VAL A 209 7.96 -18.89 -24.06
N THR A 210 8.97 -18.04 -23.95
CA THR A 210 9.55 -17.60 -22.67
C THR A 210 9.07 -16.22 -22.26
N ASP A 211 8.77 -15.35 -23.22
CA ASP A 211 8.25 -14.00 -23.00
C ASP A 211 7.35 -13.57 -24.16
N HIS A 212 6.42 -12.66 -23.89
CA HIS A 212 5.52 -12.16 -24.93
C HIS A 212 4.97 -10.76 -24.58
N ALA A 213 4.55 -10.03 -25.60
CA ALA A 213 3.82 -8.77 -25.49
C ALA A 213 2.80 -8.68 -26.63
N VAL A 214 1.63 -8.13 -26.34
CA VAL A 214 0.64 -7.75 -27.36
C VAL A 214 0.76 -6.25 -27.58
N SER A 215 0.63 -5.82 -28.83
CA SER A 215 0.69 -4.40 -29.19
C SER A 215 -0.52 -3.65 -28.62
N VAL A 216 -0.40 -2.36 -28.43
CA VAL A 216 -1.40 -1.53 -27.73
C VAL A 216 -2.77 -1.66 -28.39
N LYS A 217 -2.85 -1.53 -29.72
CA LYS A 217 -4.13 -1.68 -30.48
C LYS A 217 -4.53 -3.13 -30.74
N GLY A 218 -3.71 -4.11 -30.30
CA GLY A 218 -4.01 -5.52 -30.46
C GLY A 218 -3.82 -6.09 -31.87
N ASN A 219 -3.04 -5.43 -32.73
CA ASN A 219 -2.78 -5.91 -34.09
C ASN A 219 -1.68 -6.97 -34.14
N TYR A 220 -0.72 -6.93 -33.21
CA TYR A 220 0.46 -7.79 -33.21
C TYR A 220 0.70 -8.47 -31.87
N LEU A 221 1.20 -9.70 -31.93
CA LEU A 221 1.83 -10.38 -30.81
C LEU A 221 3.32 -10.51 -31.07
N ALA A 222 4.15 -10.01 -30.17
CA ALA A 222 5.57 -10.33 -30.11
C ALA A 222 5.79 -11.47 -29.12
N MET A 223 6.55 -12.48 -29.48
CA MET A 223 6.92 -13.57 -28.59
C MET A 223 8.38 -13.97 -28.75
N VAL A 224 8.98 -14.43 -27.66
CA VAL A 224 10.34 -14.97 -27.62
C VAL A 224 10.26 -16.47 -27.51
N GLU A 225 10.64 -17.16 -28.58
CA GLU A 225 10.80 -18.61 -28.58
C GLU A 225 12.18 -19.02 -28.08
N HIS A 226 12.24 -20.05 -27.25
CA HIS A 226 13.48 -20.62 -26.74
C HIS A 226 13.65 -22.05 -27.23
N LYS A 227 14.72 -22.31 -27.95
CA LYS A 227 15.10 -23.66 -28.42
C LYS A 227 16.48 -24.01 -27.87
N LYS A 228 16.58 -25.08 -27.11
CA LYS A 228 17.81 -25.59 -26.54
C LYS A 228 18.39 -26.66 -27.47
N GLU A 229 19.26 -26.29 -28.39
CA GLU A 229 19.95 -27.21 -29.23
C GLU A 229 21.34 -27.58 -28.62
N LYS A 230 22.41 -26.96 -29.03
CA LYS A 230 23.75 -27.10 -28.41
C LYS A 230 24.08 -26.00 -27.43
N ALA A 231 23.41 -24.83 -27.56
CA ALA A 231 23.46 -23.68 -26.67
C ALA A 231 22.06 -23.10 -26.59
N ASP A 232 21.81 -22.27 -25.57
CA ASP A 232 20.55 -21.52 -25.46
C ASP A 232 20.39 -20.61 -26.67
N SER A 233 19.24 -20.69 -27.32
CA SER A 233 18.93 -20.00 -28.56
C SER A 233 17.53 -19.39 -28.48
N PHE A 234 17.47 -18.06 -28.50
CA PHE A 234 16.24 -17.27 -28.45
C PHE A 234 15.98 -16.64 -29.81
N GLN A 235 14.72 -16.64 -30.23
CA GLN A 235 14.26 -16.01 -31.47
C GLN A 235 13.04 -15.14 -31.20
N LEU A 236 13.06 -13.91 -31.71
CA LEU A 236 11.88 -13.04 -31.73
C LEU A 236 10.99 -13.43 -32.90
N VAL A 237 9.71 -13.62 -32.61
CA VAL A 237 8.67 -13.88 -33.60
C VAL A 237 7.54 -12.88 -33.46
N ILE A 238 7.15 -12.22 -34.53
CA ILE A 238 5.97 -11.37 -34.58
C ILE A 238 4.83 -12.14 -35.25
N VAL A 239 3.68 -12.08 -34.66
CA VAL A 239 2.44 -12.66 -35.21
C VAL A 239 1.48 -11.51 -35.52
N ASP A 240 1.04 -11.44 -36.77
CA ASP A 240 -0.07 -10.60 -37.17
C ASP A 240 -1.37 -11.26 -36.69
N LEU A 241 -2.10 -10.60 -35.77
CA LEU A 241 -3.27 -11.16 -35.12
C LEU A 241 -4.54 -11.18 -35.98
N ALA A 242 -4.54 -10.48 -37.13
CA ALA A 242 -5.61 -10.60 -38.12
C ALA A 242 -5.51 -11.92 -38.87
N THR A 243 -4.28 -12.32 -39.24
CA THR A 243 -4.02 -13.52 -40.07
C THR A 243 -3.54 -14.72 -39.25
N GLY A 244 -3.03 -14.50 -38.05
CA GLY A 244 -2.40 -15.54 -37.20
C GLY A 244 -1.02 -16.02 -37.73
N LYS A 245 -0.43 -15.34 -38.72
CA LYS A 245 0.78 -15.79 -39.37
C LYS A 245 2.02 -15.34 -38.56
N PRO A 246 2.88 -16.28 -38.08
CA PRO A 246 4.12 -15.96 -37.39
C PRO A 246 5.22 -15.61 -38.42
N SER A 247 6.01 -14.61 -38.08
CA SER A 247 7.15 -14.12 -38.86
C SER A 247 8.37 -13.97 -37.93
N PRO A 248 9.43 -14.78 -38.10
CA PRO A 248 10.70 -14.59 -37.37
C PRO A 248 11.37 -13.29 -37.81
N ILE A 249 11.74 -12.45 -36.87
CA ILE A 249 12.24 -11.10 -37.15
C ILE A 249 13.74 -10.97 -36.93
N HIS A 250 14.25 -11.57 -35.85
CA HIS A 250 15.64 -11.42 -35.45
C HIS A 250 16.42 -12.74 -35.60
N PRO A 251 17.69 -12.75 -36.02
CA PRO A 251 18.54 -13.92 -35.92
C PRO A 251 18.57 -14.51 -34.51
N LYS A 252 18.84 -15.80 -34.42
CA LYS A 252 18.94 -16.46 -33.09
C LYS A 252 20.07 -15.85 -32.26
N VAL A 253 19.78 -15.49 -31.03
CA VAL A 253 20.71 -14.88 -30.05
C VAL A 253 20.65 -15.63 -28.72
N THR A 254 21.52 -15.27 -27.78
CA THR A 254 21.60 -15.94 -26.47
C THR A 254 20.60 -15.36 -25.45
N SER A 255 20.03 -14.19 -25.71
CA SER A 255 19.00 -13.58 -24.89
C SER A 255 18.19 -12.53 -25.65
N ILE A 256 16.87 -12.48 -25.42
CA ILE A 256 15.96 -11.41 -25.85
C ILE A 256 15.13 -11.00 -24.64
N LYS A 257 15.01 -9.70 -24.40
CA LYS A 257 14.34 -9.14 -23.21
C LYS A 257 13.57 -7.86 -23.55
N GLN A 258 12.66 -7.49 -22.65
CA GLN A 258 12.04 -6.16 -22.59
C GLN A 258 11.33 -5.75 -23.88
N LEU A 259 10.36 -6.56 -24.31
CA LEU A 259 9.50 -6.27 -25.45
C LEU A 259 8.60 -5.06 -25.17
N SER A 260 8.61 -4.05 -26.05
CA SER A 260 7.81 -2.83 -25.88
C SER A 260 7.29 -2.34 -27.23
N PHE A 261 5.98 -2.11 -27.34
CA PHE A 261 5.34 -1.51 -28.50
C PHE A 261 5.10 -0.02 -28.27
N ASP A 262 5.06 0.76 -29.37
CA ASP A 262 4.55 2.12 -29.33
C ASP A 262 3.01 2.16 -29.33
N HIS A 263 2.43 3.32 -29.02
CA HIS A 263 0.98 3.50 -28.93
C HIS A 263 0.24 3.39 -30.27
N ASN A 264 0.96 3.43 -31.39
CA ASN A 264 0.40 3.38 -32.73
C ASN A 264 0.51 2.01 -33.43
N ASP A 265 1.09 1.01 -32.75
CA ASP A 265 1.41 -0.30 -33.34
C ASP A 265 2.34 -0.20 -34.57
N ARG A 266 3.15 0.84 -34.62
CA ARG A 266 4.14 1.03 -35.69
C ARG A 266 5.50 0.52 -35.30
N TYR A 267 5.95 0.83 -34.09
CA TYR A 267 7.29 0.49 -33.66
C TYR A 267 7.27 -0.50 -32.49
N MET A 268 8.30 -1.30 -32.47
CA MET A 268 8.58 -2.19 -31.34
C MET A 268 10.04 -2.09 -30.97
N ALA A 269 10.35 -1.84 -29.72
CA ALA A 269 11.69 -1.87 -29.14
C ALA A 269 11.90 -3.13 -28.31
N PHE A 270 13.12 -3.69 -28.35
CA PHE A 270 13.50 -4.84 -27.57
C PHE A 270 15.03 -4.93 -27.41
N LEU A 271 15.45 -5.70 -26.42
CA LEU A 271 16.86 -5.89 -26.09
C LEU A 271 17.33 -7.27 -26.54
N THR A 272 18.55 -7.33 -27.12
CA THR A 272 19.21 -8.60 -27.49
C THR A 272 20.61 -8.67 -26.91
N SER A 273 21.08 -9.89 -26.63
CA SER A 273 22.47 -10.16 -26.30
C SER A 273 22.93 -11.45 -27.00
N SER A 274 24.17 -11.43 -27.52
CA SER A 274 24.87 -12.60 -28.06
C SER A 274 25.93 -13.14 -27.08
N ASP A 275 26.05 -12.59 -25.89
CA ASP A 275 26.98 -13.05 -24.87
C ASP A 275 26.66 -14.48 -24.46
N THR A 276 27.67 -15.33 -24.45
CA THR A 276 27.55 -16.75 -24.02
C THR A 276 27.71 -16.89 -22.50
N ALA A 277 28.30 -15.90 -21.83
CA ALA A 277 28.47 -15.86 -20.39
C ALA A 277 27.09 -15.76 -19.66
N LYS A 278 27.06 -16.10 -18.38
CA LYS A 278 25.91 -15.93 -17.53
C LYS A 278 25.47 -14.46 -17.42
N VAL A 279 26.45 -13.57 -17.38
CA VAL A 279 26.27 -12.12 -17.38
C VAL A 279 26.06 -11.66 -18.83
N LYS A 280 25.05 -10.83 -19.08
CA LYS A 280 24.64 -10.38 -20.40
C LYS A 280 24.75 -8.86 -20.51
N ASN A 281 25.38 -8.39 -21.59
CA ASN A 281 25.31 -7.00 -22.02
C ASN A 281 24.36 -6.91 -23.21
N TYR A 282 23.47 -5.96 -23.22
CA TYR A 282 22.40 -5.88 -24.20
C TYR A 282 22.61 -4.79 -25.24
N GLN A 283 21.92 -4.96 -26.35
CA GLN A 283 21.81 -4.02 -27.46
C GLN A 283 20.36 -3.64 -27.63
N LEU A 284 20.09 -2.38 -27.96
CA LEU A 284 18.75 -1.88 -28.26
C LEU A 284 18.42 -2.04 -29.74
N ASN A 285 17.29 -2.66 -30.01
CA ASN A 285 16.77 -2.83 -31.37
C ASN A 285 15.43 -2.13 -31.53
N LEU A 286 15.16 -1.62 -32.71
CA LEU A 286 13.90 -1.01 -33.12
C LEU A 286 13.40 -1.70 -34.40
N LEU A 287 12.19 -2.24 -34.34
CA LEU A 287 11.48 -2.80 -35.46
C LEU A 287 10.37 -1.84 -35.90
N ASP A 288 10.36 -1.43 -37.19
CA ASP A 288 9.22 -0.79 -37.81
C ASP A 288 8.31 -1.90 -38.38
N LEU A 289 7.15 -2.09 -37.76
CA LEU A 289 6.21 -3.17 -38.07
C LEU A 289 5.53 -2.97 -39.42
N TRP A 290 5.40 -1.72 -39.88
CA TRP A 290 4.74 -1.43 -41.16
C TRP A 290 5.63 -1.73 -42.37
N THR A 291 6.94 -1.46 -42.23
CA THR A 291 7.92 -1.71 -43.29
C THR A 291 8.68 -3.01 -43.09
N ASN A 292 8.49 -3.69 -41.94
CA ASN A 292 9.26 -4.85 -41.49
C ASN A 292 10.77 -4.59 -41.46
N SER A 293 11.18 -3.38 -41.16
CA SER A 293 12.58 -2.95 -41.12
C SER A 293 13.13 -3.01 -39.70
N LEU A 294 14.17 -3.79 -39.50
CA LEU A 294 14.86 -3.93 -38.23
C LEU A 294 16.10 -3.04 -38.19
N ARG A 295 16.23 -2.19 -37.19
CA ARG A 295 17.40 -1.34 -36.94
C ARG A 295 17.98 -1.68 -35.55
N GLN A 296 19.26 -1.95 -35.49
CA GLN A 296 20.01 -1.98 -34.25
C GLN A 296 20.42 -0.55 -33.91
N LEU A 297 19.93 -0.02 -32.80
CA LEU A 297 20.13 1.38 -32.39
C LEU A 297 21.43 1.57 -31.60
N THR A 298 21.81 0.57 -30.81
CA THR A 298 23.07 0.57 -30.04
C THR A 298 23.71 -0.79 -30.12
N ASP A 299 25.02 -0.83 -30.14
CA ASP A 299 25.82 -2.05 -30.01
C ASP A 299 27.03 -1.83 -29.11
N THR A 300 27.80 -2.89 -28.87
CA THR A 300 29.01 -2.86 -28.04
C THR A 300 30.15 -2.07 -28.64
N ASN A 301 30.08 -1.72 -29.93
CA ASN A 301 31.10 -0.98 -30.67
C ASN A 301 30.57 0.42 -31.08
N SER A 302 29.35 0.76 -30.70
CA SER A 302 28.71 2.01 -31.05
C SER A 302 29.42 3.17 -30.35
N THR A 303 29.63 4.28 -31.06
CA THR A 303 30.11 5.54 -30.51
C THR A 303 29.00 6.31 -29.77
N VAL A 304 27.77 5.76 -29.72
CA VAL A 304 26.60 6.35 -29.06
C VAL A 304 26.70 6.26 -27.55
N LEU A 305 27.28 5.16 -27.04
CA LEU A 305 27.46 4.93 -25.60
C LEU A 305 28.96 4.97 -25.25
N PRO A 306 29.34 5.38 -24.03
CA PRO A 306 30.69 5.18 -23.51
C PRO A 306 31.12 3.71 -23.63
N SER A 307 32.41 3.45 -23.84
CA SER A 307 32.92 2.08 -24.01
C SER A 307 32.68 1.16 -22.82
N GLU A 308 32.63 1.73 -21.64
CA GLU A 308 32.35 1.08 -20.36
C GLU A 308 30.86 0.80 -20.12
N ASP A 309 29.96 1.36 -20.93
CA ASP A 309 28.52 1.26 -20.74
C ASP A 309 27.87 0.28 -21.72
N ALA A 310 26.69 -0.21 -21.33
CA ALA A 310 25.82 -1.04 -22.16
C ALA A 310 24.34 -0.77 -21.84
N VAL A 311 23.46 -1.09 -22.78
CA VAL A 311 22.01 -1.07 -22.51
C VAL A 311 21.67 -2.11 -21.45
N SER A 312 20.87 -1.72 -20.48
CA SER A 312 20.53 -2.54 -19.33
C SER A 312 19.12 -3.13 -19.41
N GLU A 313 18.96 -4.41 -19.06
CA GLU A 313 17.66 -5.06 -18.90
C GLU A 313 16.86 -4.54 -17.70
N ASN A 314 17.49 -3.78 -16.80
CA ASN A 314 16.84 -3.27 -15.59
C ASN A 314 15.86 -2.09 -15.85
N ARG A 315 15.87 -1.51 -17.05
CA ARG A 315 14.87 -0.53 -17.49
C ARG A 315 14.26 -0.98 -18.81
N LYS A 316 12.94 -1.24 -18.78
CA LYS A 316 12.20 -1.56 -20.00
C LYS A 316 12.19 -0.33 -20.92
N PRO A 317 12.49 -0.47 -22.23
CA PRO A 317 12.27 0.58 -23.18
C PRO A 317 10.80 1.03 -23.18
N SER A 318 10.55 2.33 -23.34
CA SER A 318 9.19 2.89 -23.41
C SER A 318 9.13 4.00 -24.44
N PHE A 319 8.02 4.07 -25.18
CA PHE A 319 7.78 5.14 -26.14
C PHE A 319 7.01 6.29 -25.47
N SER A 320 7.26 7.54 -25.91
CA SER A 320 6.35 8.63 -25.62
C SER A 320 5.01 8.39 -26.33
N GLU A 321 3.90 8.84 -25.74
CA GLU A 321 2.57 8.63 -26.29
C GLU A 321 2.42 9.25 -27.70
N ASP A 322 3.04 10.40 -27.93
CA ASP A 322 3.08 11.08 -29.22
C ASP A 322 3.98 10.43 -30.28
N GLY A 323 4.70 9.37 -29.90
CA GLY A 323 5.57 8.59 -30.79
C GLY A 323 6.86 9.32 -31.22
N ARG A 324 7.26 10.41 -30.52
CA ARG A 324 8.49 11.14 -30.86
C ARG A 324 9.76 10.50 -30.31
N PHE A 325 9.67 9.87 -29.13
CA PHE A 325 10.81 9.45 -28.34
C PHE A 325 10.72 7.99 -27.92
N LEU A 326 11.88 7.34 -27.87
CA LEU A 326 12.07 6.03 -27.25
C LEU A 326 13.05 6.18 -26.08
N PHE A 327 12.61 5.90 -24.85
CA PHE A 327 13.40 5.92 -23.63
C PHE A 327 13.97 4.53 -23.34
N TYR A 328 15.21 4.48 -22.84
CA TYR A 328 15.85 3.22 -22.48
C TYR A 328 16.88 3.43 -21.37
N GLY A 329 17.28 2.33 -20.72
CA GLY A 329 18.24 2.35 -19.62
C GLY A 329 19.62 1.95 -20.08
N VAL A 330 20.63 2.64 -19.58
CA VAL A 330 22.05 2.34 -19.76
C VAL A 330 22.70 2.19 -18.38
N ALA A 331 23.61 1.24 -18.24
CA ALA A 331 24.38 1.02 -17.03
C ALA A 331 25.80 0.57 -17.39
N GLU A 332 26.68 0.58 -16.39
CA GLU A 332 28.02 0.06 -16.55
C GLU A 332 27.99 -1.38 -17.11
N ARG A 333 28.87 -1.65 -18.05
CA ARG A 333 28.99 -2.94 -18.71
C ARG A 333 29.38 -4.02 -17.71
N LEU A 334 28.53 -5.00 -17.60
CA LEU A 334 28.72 -6.11 -16.68
C LEU A 334 29.92 -6.95 -17.13
N GLN A 335 30.87 -7.20 -16.22
CA GLN A 335 32.00 -8.04 -16.43
C GLN A 335 31.71 -9.47 -15.91
N PRO A 336 32.16 -10.51 -16.60
CA PRO A 336 32.10 -11.88 -16.06
C PRO A 336 32.81 -11.95 -14.71
N GLU A 337 32.14 -12.60 -13.73
CA GLU A 337 32.77 -12.85 -12.45
C GLU A 337 34.15 -13.55 -12.68
N LYS A 338 35.22 -12.92 -12.21
CA LYS A 338 36.50 -13.59 -12.15
C LYS A 338 36.36 -14.77 -11.18
N LYS A 339 36.81 -15.96 -11.60
CA LYS A 339 36.87 -17.10 -10.70
C LYS A 339 37.71 -16.71 -9.49
N ASP A 340 37.08 -16.63 -8.38
CA ASP A 340 37.77 -16.42 -7.12
C ASP A 340 38.52 -17.69 -6.73
N SER A 341 39.78 -17.55 -6.38
CA SER A 341 40.60 -18.65 -5.88
C SER A 341 40.40 -18.94 -4.39
N LEU A 342 39.72 -18.04 -3.68
CA LEU A 342 39.43 -18.16 -2.24
C LEU A 342 38.16 -18.95 -2.00
N LEU A 343 38.21 -19.83 -1.01
CA LEU A 343 37.01 -20.46 -0.45
C LEU A 343 36.14 -19.39 0.29
N GLU A 344 34.86 -19.63 0.37
CA GLU A 344 33.95 -18.73 1.14
C GLU A 344 34.37 -18.57 2.63
N SER A 345 35.01 -19.58 3.20
CA SER A 345 35.58 -19.54 4.55
C SER A 345 36.87 -18.69 4.67
N GLU A 346 37.51 -18.36 3.54
CA GLU A 346 38.74 -17.57 3.48
C GLU A 346 38.45 -16.09 3.22
N LYS A 347 37.19 -15.74 2.92
CA LYS A 347 36.75 -14.37 2.67
C LYS A 347 36.32 -13.70 3.95
N ALA A 348 36.88 -12.54 4.25
CA ALA A 348 36.40 -11.71 5.32
C ALA A 348 34.96 -11.21 5.02
N LYS A 349 34.06 -11.30 6.00
CA LYS A 349 32.71 -10.76 5.93
C LYS A 349 32.64 -9.55 6.87
N VAL A 350 32.91 -8.39 6.33
CA VAL A 350 33.00 -7.14 7.10
C VAL A 350 32.33 -5.99 6.36
N ASP A 351 31.47 -5.25 7.07
CA ASP A 351 30.94 -3.98 6.62
C ASP A 351 31.82 -2.85 7.20
N ILE A 352 32.31 -2.00 6.34
CA ILE A 352 33.19 -0.88 6.76
C ILE A 352 32.34 0.40 6.79
N TRP A 353 32.15 0.94 8.00
CA TRP A 353 31.41 2.18 8.23
C TRP A 353 32.39 3.34 8.22
N HIS A 354 32.25 4.23 7.25
CA HIS A 354 33.13 5.38 7.12
C HIS A 354 32.38 6.69 7.41
N TYR A 355 32.97 7.60 8.18
CA TYR A 355 32.31 8.84 8.62
C TYR A 355 31.97 9.83 7.50
N GLN A 356 32.53 9.68 6.32
CA GLN A 356 32.24 10.49 5.12
C GLN A 356 31.30 9.78 4.15
N ASP A 357 30.79 8.60 4.48
CA ASP A 357 29.81 7.92 3.63
C ASP A 357 28.54 8.75 3.51
N LYS A 358 28.11 9.03 2.30
CA LYS A 358 26.89 9.79 2.03
C LYS A 358 25.64 9.09 2.55
N ARG A 359 25.66 7.76 2.61
CA ARG A 359 24.63 6.92 3.21
C ARG A 359 25.29 5.95 4.18
N LEU A 360 24.65 5.74 5.34
CA LEU A 360 25.10 4.73 6.28
C LEU A 360 25.19 3.34 5.63
N GLN A 361 26.13 2.52 6.08
CA GLN A 361 26.30 1.15 5.56
C GLN A 361 25.01 0.33 5.71
N SER A 362 24.26 0.51 6.79
CA SER A 362 22.94 -0.12 7.00
C SER A 362 21.94 0.30 5.92
N GLN A 363 21.92 1.56 5.51
CA GLN A 363 21.06 2.06 4.43
C GLN A 363 21.49 1.50 3.08
N GLN A 364 22.79 1.50 2.79
CA GLN A 364 23.34 0.92 1.55
C GLN A 364 22.95 -0.57 1.42
N LEU A 365 22.97 -1.34 2.51
CA LEU A 365 22.56 -2.75 2.51
C LEU A 365 21.06 -2.94 2.23
N VAL A 366 20.21 -2.09 2.79
CA VAL A 366 18.76 -2.11 2.50
C VAL A 366 18.49 -1.76 1.04
N GLU A 367 19.20 -0.79 0.50
CA GLU A 367 19.04 -0.27 -0.86
C GLU A 367 19.83 -1.06 -1.92
N LEU A 368 20.70 -1.98 -1.53
CA LEU A 368 21.62 -2.70 -2.40
C LEU A 368 20.97 -3.27 -3.68
N LYS A 369 19.80 -3.90 -3.54
CA LYS A 369 19.08 -4.47 -4.71
C LYS A 369 18.61 -3.40 -5.69
N ARG A 370 18.28 -2.21 -5.22
CA ARG A 370 17.91 -1.06 -6.03
C ARG A 370 19.13 -0.49 -6.73
N ASP A 371 20.20 -0.29 -5.97
CA ASP A 371 21.46 0.28 -6.48
C ASP A 371 22.09 -0.61 -7.56
N LEU A 372 22.08 -1.94 -7.37
CA LEU A 372 22.54 -2.91 -8.40
C LEU A 372 21.70 -2.89 -9.70
N LYS A 373 20.51 -2.32 -9.67
CA LYS A 373 19.62 -2.19 -10.84
C LYS A 373 19.53 -0.76 -11.38
N LYS A 374 20.27 0.17 -10.80
CA LYS A 374 20.27 1.57 -11.24
C LYS A 374 20.68 1.66 -12.70
N THR A 375 20.05 2.55 -13.44
CA THR A 375 20.34 2.83 -14.85
C THR A 375 20.26 4.31 -15.11
N ASP A 376 21.13 4.82 -15.94
CA ASP A 376 20.96 6.14 -16.55
C ASP A 376 19.86 6.09 -17.60
N LEU A 377 19.06 7.15 -17.65
CA LEU A 377 18.03 7.32 -18.66
C LEU A 377 18.65 7.91 -19.92
N TYR A 378 18.43 7.24 -21.05
CA TYR A 378 18.73 7.73 -22.38
C TYR A 378 17.44 7.87 -23.18
N VAL A 379 17.45 8.79 -24.13
CA VAL A 379 16.36 9.00 -25.10
C VAL A 379 16.89 8.84 -26.53
N PHE A 380 16.14 8.14 -27.36
CA PHE A 380 16.33 8.10 -28.82
C PHE A 380 15.23 8.88 -29.48
N ASN A 381 15.58 9.89 -30.27
CA ASN A 381 14.63 10.67 -31.04
C ASN A 381 14.36 9.97 -32.37
N LEU A 382 13.10 9.53 -32.57
CA LEU A 382 12.67 8.77 -33.73
C LEU A 382 12.73 9.54 -35.05
N ALA A 383 12.63 10.89 -35.00
CA ALA A 383 12.65 11.75 -36.21
C ALA A 383 14.06 11.97 -36.78
N ASN A 384 15.04 12.26 -35.93
CA ASN A 384 16.39 12.59 -36.35
C ASN A 384 17.45 11.53 -36.01
N SER A 385 17.04 10.44 -35.37
CA SER A 385 17.90 9.31 -34.94
C SER A 385 19.04 9.71 -34.00
N SER A 386 18.88 10.77 -33.20
CA SER A 386 19.84 11.16 -32.16
C SER A 386 19.62 10.41 -30.86
N HIS A 387 20.71 10.16 -30.12
CA HIS A 387 20.69 9.63 -28.77
C HIS A 387 21.18 10.70 -27.80
N LEU A 388 20.48 10.88 -26.68
CA LEU A 388 20.84 11.83 -25.65
C LEU A 388 20.82 11.15 -24.28
N LYS A 389 21.82 11.45 -23.44
CA LYS A 389 21.84 11.07 -22.03
C LYS A 389 21.01 12.07 -21.24
N MET A 390 20.01 11.60 -20.48
CA MET A 390 19.09 12.43 -19.73
C MET A 390 19.40 12.46 -18.23
N SER A 391 19.94 11.38 -17.66
CA SER A 391 20.28 11.29 -16.25
C SER A 391 21.71 10.80 -16.02
N ASN A 392 22.21 10.94 -14.81
CA ASN A 392 23.50 10.40 -14.37
C ASN A 392 23.41 10.01 -12.87
N ASP A 393 24.53 9.66 -12.25
CA ASP A 393 24.58 9.22 -10.86
C ASP A 393 24.07 10.24 -9.87
N THR A 394 24.19 11.52 -10.16
CA THR A 394 23.80 12.64 -9.28
C THR A 394 22.53 13.35 -9.73
N LEU A 395 22.08 13.18 -10.96
CA LEU A 395 20.89 13.79 -11.53
C LEU A 395 19.83 12.74 -11.81
N SER A 396 18.78 12.71 -11.03
CA SER A 396 17.61 11.86 -11.21
C SER A 396 16.58 12.53 -12.09
N VAL A 397 16.11 11.87 -13.15
CA VAL A 397 15.09 12.38 -14.06
C VAL A 397 13.78 11.64 -13.87
N ARG A 398 12.69 12.40 -13.69
CA ARG A 398 11.32 11.85 -13.64
C ARG A 398 10.79 11.75 -15.07
N LEU A 399 10.42 10.52 -15.46
CA LEU A 399 9.75 10.26 -16.73
C LEU A 399 8.23 10.17 -16.46
N PRO A 400 7.43 11.15 -16.93
CA PRO A 400 5.98 11.08 -16.81
C PRO A 400 5.40 10.06 -17.79
N GLU A 401 4.19 9.58 -17.54
CA GLU A 401 3.47 8.69 -18.46
C GLU A 401 3.24 9.38 -19.80
N ASN A 402 2.78 10.64 -19.78
CA ASN A 402 2.51 11.44 -20.97
C ASN A 402 3.45 12.66 -21.03
N ILE A 403 4.14 12.81 -22.15
CA ILE A 403 5.07 13.90 -22.41
C ILE A 403 4.48 14.83 -23.46
N LEU A 404 4.10 16.04 -23.05
CA LEU A 404 3.55 17.05 -23.97
C LEU A 404 4.58 18.08 -24.42
N GLY A 405 5.55 18.37 -23.56
CA GLY A 405 6.60 19.36 -23.79
C GLY A 405 7.90 18.79 -24.35
N ASN A 406 8.92 19.61 -24.33
CA ASN A 406 10.29 19.26 -24.72
C ASN A 406 11.23 19.14 -23.51
N TYR A 407 10.71 19.16 -22.29
CA TYR A 407 11.50 19.12 -21.06
C TYR A 407 11.02 18.05 -20.12
N LEU A 408 11.97 17.45 -19.43
CA LEU A 408 11.71 16.56 -18.29
C LEU A 408 12.16 17.23 -16.99
N PHE A 409 11.42 16.98 -15.92
CA PHE A 409 11.82 17.37 -14.57
C PHE A 409 12.95 16.49 -14.08
N ALA A 410 13.96 17.11 -13.43
CA ALA A 410 15.05 16.41 -12.79
C ALA A 410 15.39 17.02 -11.43
N SER A 411 15.97 16.22 -10.54
CA SER A 411 16.44 16.67 -9.23
C SER A 411 17.78 16.05 -8.85
N SER A 412 18.48 16.72 -7.92
CA SER A 412 19.72 16.22 -7.34
C SER A 412 19.82 16.63 -5.87
N ASP A 413 20.03 15.66 -4.99
CA ASP A 413 20.31 15.86 -3.56
C ASP A 413 21.82 15.83 -3.24
N GLU A 414 22.68 15.75 -4.24
CA GLU A 414 24.12 15.51 -4.11
C GLU A 414 24.83 16.42 -3.11
N GLN A 415 24.42 17.70 -3.05
CA GLN A 415 24.99 18.67 -2.12
C GLN A 415 24.45 18.53 -0.70
N TYR A 416 23.31 17.87 -0.53
CA TYR A 416 22.56 17.81 0.74
C TYR A 416 22.54 16.42 1.35
N VAL A 417 22.98 15.38 0.65
CA VAL A 417 22.82 13.96 1.04
C VAL A 417 23.36 13.66 2.43
N MET A 418 24.43 14.35 2.87
CA MET A 418 24.95 14.22 4.23
C MET A 418 24.00 14.84 5.25
N ALA A 419 23.56 16.08 5.03
CA ALA A 419 22.63 16.77 5.91
C ALA A 419 21.26 16.09 5.94
N ASN A 420 20.77 15.57 4.82
CA ASN A 420 19.51 14.84 4.70
C ASN A 420 19.45 13.55 5.55
N GLN A 421 20.54 13.12 6.18
CA GLN A 421 20.52 12.03 7.15
C GLN A 421 19.87 12.41 8.48
N TRP A 422 19.84 13.70 8.84
CA TRP A 422 19.27 14.19 10.09
C TRP A 422 18.43 15.46 9.96
N GLU A 423 18.55 16.24 8.88
CA GLU A 423 17.71 17.41 8.63
C GLU A 423 16.36 17.06 7.99
N VAL A 424 15.34 17.88 8.29
CA VAL A 424 13.98 17.74 7.73
C VAL A 424 13.42 19.13 7.44
N PRO A 425 12.88 19.39 6.24
CA PRO A 425 12.74 18.47 5.10
C PRO A 425 14.08 18.16 4.42
N ASN A 426 14.16 17.02 3.75
CA ASN A 426 15.27 16.72 2.87
C ASN A 426 15.33 17.75 1.73
N LEU A 427 16.53 18.23 1.41
CA LEU A 427 16.73 19.23 0.37
C LEU A 427 17.24 18.61 -0.92
N GLU A 428 16.81 19.16 -2.05
CA GLU A 428 17.34 18.85 -3.38
C GLU A 428 17.35 20.09 -4.28
N ASP A 429 18.22 20.08 -5.28
CA ASP A 429 18.21 21.06 -6.36
C ASP A 429 17.34 20.57 -7.50
N HIS A 430 16.51 21.44 -8.07
CA HIS A 430 15.59 21.12 -9.14
C HIS A 430 16.06 21.66 -10.48
N TYR A 431 15.91 20.85 -11.52
CA TYR A 431 16.36 21.10 -12.89
C TYR A 431 15.26 20.76 -13.91
N ARG A 432 15.40 21.28 -15.12
CA ARG A 432 14.75 20.73 -16.31
C ARG A 432 15.80 20.24 -17.31
N VAL A 433 15.48 19.15 -17.99
CA VAL A 433 16.36 18.53 -18.99
C VAL A 433 15.67 18.54 -20.33
N SER A 434 16.32 19.10 -21.35
CA SER A 434 15.78 19.24 -22.70
C SER A 434 15.83 17.90 -23.45
N LEU A 435 14.70 17.47 -23.99
CA LEU A 435 14.58 16.29 -24.86
C LEU A 435 15.16 16.53 -26.26
N MET A 436 15.47 17.78 -26.58
CA MET A 436 15.96 18.15 -27.93
C MET A 436 17.48 18.05 -28.03
N ASP A 437 18.20 18.40 -26.97
CA ASP A 437 19.66 18.49 -26.98
C ASP A 437 20.34 17.96 -25.72
N GLY A 438 19.57 17.47 -24.72
CA GLY A 438 20.09 16.95 -23.47
C GLY A 438 20.61 18.03 -22.50
N SER A 439 20.42 19.32 -22.82
CA SER A 439 20.86 20.40 -21.94
C SER A 439 20.13 20.37 -20.59
N VAL A 440 20.87 20.65 -19.50
CA VAL A 440 20.38 20.65 -18.13
C VAL A 440 20.37 22.09 -17.62
N GLU A 441 19.21 22.57 -17.25
CA GLU A 441 19.03 23.92 -16.71
C GLU A 441 18.61 23.85 -15.23
N LEU A 442 19.39 24.51 -14.35
CA LEU A 442 19.03 24.64 -12.94
C LEU A 442 17.81 25.58 -12.83
N ILE A 443 16.74 25.10 -12.21
CA ILE A 443 15.56 25.91 -11.91
C ILE A 443 15.69 26.56 -10.53
N LYS A 444 15.89 25.74 -9.48
CA LYS A 444 15.93 26.23 -8.11
C LYS A 444 16.78 25.33 -7.23
N LYS A 445 17.53 25.94 -6.29
CA LYS A 445 18.34 25.26 -5.27
C LYS A 445 17.56 25.07 -3.99
N ALA A 446 17.96 24.05 -3.23
CA ALA A 446 17.55 23.79 -1.85
C ALA A 446 16.03 23.74 -1.67
N VAL A 447 15.35 22.97 -2.50
CA VAL A 447 13.90 22.77 -2.42
C VAL A 447 13.62 21.65 -1.41
N GLY A 448 12.88 21.96 -0.33
CA GLY A 448 12.57 21.01 0.73
C GLY A 448 11.23 20.29 0.52
N TYR A 449 10.35 20.84 -0.28
CA TYR A 449 9.06 20.23 -0.65
C TYR A 449 8.88 20.23 -2.16
N ASN A 450 8.06 19.31 -2.64
CA ASN A 450 7.88 19.11 -4.08
C ASN A 450 7.64 20.41 -4.84
N GLY A 451 8.46 20.63 -5.86
CA GLY A 451 8.18 21.55 -6.93
C GLY A 451 7.59 20.83 -8.13
N GLU A 452 6.82 21.50 -8.93
CA GLU A 452 6.12 20.93 -10.08
C GLU A 452 6.45 21.70 -11.36
N LEU A 453 7.01 20.98 -12.34
CA LEU A 453 7.21 21.50 -13.69
C LEU A 453 5.91 21.35 -14.48
N SER A 454 5.47 22.39 -15.17
CA SER A 454 4.28 22.33 -16.01
C SER A 454 4.45 21.35 -17.17
N PRO A 455 3.37 20.78 -17.73
CA PRO A 455 3.44 19.81 -18.83
C PRO A 455 4.20 20.34 -20.06
N SER A 456 4.13 21.64 -20.36
CA SER A 456 4.94 22.28 -21.42
C SER A 456 6.42 22.43 -21.06
N GLY A 457 6.75 22.44 -19.75
CA GLY A 457 8.07 22.76 -19.23
C GLY A 457 8.38 24.25 -19.15
N ASN A 458 7.39 25.13 -19.34
CA ASN A 458 7.57 26.58 -19.34
C ASN A 458 7.39 27.22 -17.97
N TYR A 459 6.63 26.57 -17.07
CA TYR A 459 6.37 27.03 -15.72
C TYR A 459 6.86 26.05 -14.69
N TYR A 460 7.26 26.57 -13.53
CA TYR A 460 7.63 25.75 -12.37
C TYR A 460 7.03 26.36 -11.11
N SER A 461 6.23 25.57 -10.39
CA SER A 461 5.65 25.96 -9.12
C SER A 461 6.41 25.33 -7.96
N TYR A 462 6.56 26.08 -6.85
CA TYR A 462 7.16 25.55 -5.63
C TYR A 462 6.58 26.22 -4.39
N PHE A 463 6.72 25.55 -3.25
CA PHE A 463 6.36 26.10 -1.95
C PHE A 463 7.60 26.50 -1.16
N ASP A 464 7.63 27.75 -0.70
CA ASP A 464 8.63 28.22 0.27
C ASP A 464 8.08 28.00 1.68
N ALA A 465 8.61 26.99 2.38
CA ALA A 465 8.12 26.59 3.69
C ALA A 465 8.43 27.63 4.78
N THR A 466 9.47 28.46 4.61
CA THR A 466 9.81 29.54 5.53
C THR A 466 8.83 30.70 5.41
N ALA A 467 8.49 31.07 4.18
CA ALA A 467 7.51 32.11 3.89
C ALA A 467 6.06 31.61 4.03
N ALA A 468 5.87 30.30 4.04
CA ALA A 468 4.55 29.62 3.98
C ALA A 468 3.73 30.06 2.75
N GLN A 469 4.37 30.20 1.59
CA GLN A 469 3.77 30.73 0.38
C GLN A 469 4.14 29.90 -0.86
N PHE A 470 3.22 29.87 -1.85
CA PHE A 470 3.49 29.31 -3.17
C PHE A 470 4.03 30.38 -4.11
N TYR A 471 4.95 29.94 -4.96
CA TYR A 471 5.56 30.73 -6.01
C TYR A 471 5.40 30.02 -7.36
N LEU A 472 5.29 30.84 -8.42
CA LEU A 472 5.33 30.38 -9.81
C LEU A 472 6.48 31.07 -10.53
N MET A 473 7.33 30.30 -11.17
CA MET A 473 8.40 30.74 -12.04
C MET A 473 7.96 30.58 -13.50
N ASP A 474 8.03 31.65 -14.28
CA ASP A 474 8.01 31.59 -15.72
C ASP A 474 9.45 31.37 -16.20
N LEU A 475 9.74 30.18 -16.68
CA LEU A 475 11.08 29.75 -17.07
C LEU A 475 11.50 30.35 -18.43
N THR A 476 10.55 30.83 -19.21
CA THR A 476 10.80 31.53 -20.50
C THR A 476 11.11 33.00 -20.27
N ALA A 477 10.26 33.68 -19.51
CA ALA A 477 10.45 35.09 -19.18
C ALA A 477 11.49 35.30 -18.06
N LYS A 478 11.91 34.20 -17.35
CA LYS A 478 12.81 34.24 -16.20
C LYS A 478 12.32 35.13 -15.05
N THR A 479 11.02 35.08 -14.78
CA THR A 479 10.39 35.87 -13.72
C THR A 479 9.79 34.93 -12.66
N THR A 480 9.76 35.38 -11.40
CA THR A 480 9.16 34.66 -10.28
C THR A 480 8.10 35.53 -9.64
N SER A 481 6.95 34.95 -9.38
CA SER A 481 5.83 35.63 -8.72
C SER A 481 5.40 34.86 -7.50
N CYS A 482 5.20 35.53 -6.37
CA CYS A 482 4.49 34.95 -5.25
C CYS A 482 3.01 34.93 -5.57
N ILE A 483 2.41 33.74 -5.68
CA ILE A 483 1.04 33.61 -6.15
C ILE A 483 0.01 33.59 -4.99
N THR A 484 0.46 33.38 -3.76
CA THR A 484 -0.41 33.35 -2.58
C THR A 484 -0.21 34.53 -1.60
N CYS A 485 0.77 35.42 -1.86
CA CYS A 485 1.11 36.50 -0.92
C CYS A 485 -0.05 37.49 -0.66
N ASP A 486 -0.94 37.68 -1.64
CA ASP A 486 -2.08 38.60 -1.52
C ASP A 486 -3.31 37.94 -0.89
N THR A 487 -3.30 36.63 -0.67
CA THR A 487 -4.42 35.86 -0.05
C THR A 487 -4.32 35.91 1.48
N LYS A 488 -4.81 36.97 2.08
CA LYS A 488 -4.82 37.11 3.54
C LYS A 488 -5.70 36.05 4.21
N LYS A 489 -5.23 35.50 5.36
CA LYS A 489 -5.95 34.56 6.22
C LYS A 489 -6.20 33.16 5.61
N VAL A 490 -5.52 32.80 4.53
CA VAL A 490 -5.58 31.43 4.01
C VAL A 490 -4.37 30.64 4.54
N ASN A 491 -4.63 29.45 5.07
CA ASN A 491 -3.56 28.54 5.51
C ASN A 491 -3.19 27.59 4.36
N TRP A 492 -1.92 27.66 3.92
CA TRP A 492 -1.37 26.88 2.81
C TRP A 492 -0.56 25.68 3.27
N GLN A 493 -0.30 25.53 4.57
CA GLN A 493 0.56 24.48 5.12
C GLN A 493 -0.16 23.62 6.16
N GLU A 494 0.28 22.38 6.29
CA GLU A 494 -0.26 21.42 7.22
C GLU A 494 0.05 21.77 8.69
N ASP A 495 -0.75 21.21 9.61
CA ASP A 495 -0.48 21.29 11.05
C ASP A 495 0.50 20.17 11.43
N VAL A 496 1.71 20.54 11.81
CA VAL A 496 2.74 19.59 12.24
C VAL A 496 2.58 19.10 13.67
N ASN A 497 1.52 19.49 14.37
CA ASN A 497 1.24 19.09 15.77
C ASN A 497 2.46 19.22 16.70
N GLY A 498 3.16 20.36 16.62
CA GLY A 498 4.30 20.69 17.48
C GLY A 498 5.62 19.98 17.13
N MET A 499 5.72 19.32 15.99
CA MET A 499 7.02 18.86 15.49
C MET A 499 7.91 20.07 15.14
N PRO A 500 9.20 20.08 15.54
CA PRO A 500 10.10 21.20 15.28
C PRO A 500 10.68 21.16 13.85
N MET A 501 9.79 21.18 12.86
CA MET A 501 10.11 21.18 11.43
C MET A 501 9.31 22.22 10.68
N LEU A 502 9.77 22.61 9.50
CA LEU A 502 8.96 23.40 8.58
C LEU A 502 7.79 22.54 8.08
N ALA A 503 6.60 23.13 8.05
CA ALA A 503 5.41 22.41 7.62
C ALA A 503 5.36 22.21 6.10
N SER A 504 4.86 21.06 5.68
CA SER A 504 4.56 20.77 4.28
C SER A 504 3.35 21.58 3.79
N PRO A 505 3.28 21.93 2.49
CA PRO A 505 2.06 22.52 1.92
C PRO A 505 0.96 21.48 1.77
N PHE A 506 -0.31 21.92 1.71
CA PHE A 506 -1.40 21.07 1.22
C PHE A 506 -1.23 20.68 -0.26
N GLY A 507 -0.41 21.40 -1.02
CA GLY A 507 0.12 21.06 -2.32
C GLY A 507 -0.52 21.78 -3.51
N ALA A 508 0.19 21.80 -4.63
CA ALA A 508 -0.37 22.08 -5.94
C ALA A 508 -1.01 20.79 -6.48
N LYS A 509 -2.15 20.93 -7.17
CA LYS A 509 -2.87 19.82 -7.79
C LYS A 509 -2.54 19.66 -9.28
N GLY A 510 -1.79 20.61 -9.85
CA GLY A 510 -1.39 20.62 -11.24
C GLY A 510 -1.94 21.82 -12.03
N PHE A 511 -1.69 21.80 -13.32
CA PHE A 511 -2.12 22.84 -14.26
C PHE A 511 -3.43 22.44 -14.95
N SER A 512 -4.29 23.44 -15.23
CA SER A 512 -5.45 23.27 -16.10
C SER A 512 -5.04 23.09 -17.56
N PRO A 513 -5.93 22.61 -18.46
CA PRO A 513 -5.64 22.53 -19.89
C PRO A 513 -5.10 23.85 -20.45
N GLU A 514 -4.14 23.75 -21.39
CA GLU A 514 -3.40 24.87 -21.96
C GLU A 514 -2.63 25.73 -20.92
N GLU A 515 -2.46 25.20 -19.70
CA GLU A 515 -1.76 25.87 -18.58
C GLU A 515 -2.32 27.27 -18.25
N LYS A 516 -3.64 27.43 -18.38
CA LYS A 516 -4.31 28.70 -18.06
C LYS A 516 -4.27 29.02 -16.58
N ASP A 517 -4.43 28.00 -15.75
CA ASP A 517 -4.45 28.10 -14.30
C ASP A 517 -3.51 27.08 -13.65
N LEU A 518 -2.92 27.47 -12.54
CA LEU A 518 -2.33 26.54 -11.56
C LEU A 518 -3.33 26.31 -10.43
N ILE A 519 -3.69 25.05 -10.19
CA ILE A 519 -4.64 24.66 -9.13
C ILE A 519 -3.88 24.34 -7.84
N ILE A 520 -4.29 24.95 -6.73
CA ILE A 520 -3.61 24.86 -5.45
C ILE A 520 -4.62 24.51 -4.35
N GLN A 521 -4.19 23.70 -3.40
CA GLN A 521 -4.95 23.29 -2.23
C GLN A 521 -4.55 24.13 -1.01
N SER A 522 -5.53 24.69 -0.30
CA SER A 522 -5.37 25.22 1.06
C SER A 522 -5.94 24.23 2.10
N GLN A 523 -5.89 24.57 3.38
CA GLN A 523 -6.45 23.73 4.44
C GLN A 523 -7.92 23.37 4.20
N TYR A 524 -8.72 24.32 3.71
CA TYR A 524 -10.16 24.12 3.56
C TYR A 524 -10.65 24.18 2.12
N ASP A 525 -9.98 24.96 1.26
CA ASP A 525 -10.52 25.32 -0.04
C ASP A 525 -9.57 25.03 -1.19
N ILE A 526 -10.10 24.98 -2.40
CA ILE A 526 -9.39 24.78 -3.66
C ILE A 526 -9.32 26.12 -4.39
N TRP A 527 -8.15 26.45 -4.90
CA TRP A 527 -7.86 27.73 -5.51
C TRP A 527 -7.25 27.55 -6.89
N ALA A 528 -7.48 28.53 -7.77
CA ALA A 528 -6.85 28.61 -9.08
C ALA A 528 -6.14 29.95 -9.23
N TYR A 529 -4.89 29.90 -9.66
CA TYR A 529 -4.12 31.08 -10.07
C TYR A 529 -4.13 31.21 -11.57
N SER A 530 -4.80 32.26 -12.13
CA SER A 530 -4.75 32.59 -13.54
C SER A 530 -3.37 33.11 -13.91
N ILE A 531 -2.69 32.39 -14.82
CA ILE A 531 -1.32 32.76 -15.24
C ILE A 531 -1.35 34.08 -16.04
N ALA A 532 -2.35 34.27 -16.90
CA ALA A 532 -2.50 35.47 -17.73
C ALA A 532 -2.85 36.72 -16.90
N ASP A 533 -3.86 36.60 -16.02
CA ASP A 533 -4.36 37.72 -15.23
C ASP A 533 -3.57 37.98 -13.97
N LYS A 534 -2.70 37.04 -13.57
CA LYS A 534 -1.92 37.08 -12.32
C LYS A 534 -2.80 37.23 -11.07
N LYS A 535 -3.96 36.57 -11.06
CA LYS A 535 -4.95 36.65 -10.00
C LYS A 535 -5.31 35.28 -9.43
N MET A 536 -5.48 35.24 -8.12
CA MET A 536 -5.98 34.07 -7.40
C MET A 536 -7.52 34.14 -7.28
N ARG A 537 -8.21 33.02 -7.51
CA ARG A 537 -9.63 32.86 -7.25
C ARG A 537 -9.91 31.57 -6.48
N CYS A 538 -10.87 31.60 -5.57
CA CYS A 538 -11.33 30.43 -4.83
C CYS A 538 -12.37 29.67 -5.67
N LEU A 539 -12.07 28.42 -6.02
CA LEU A 539 -12.98 27.57 -6.82
C LEU A 539 -14.14 27.01 -6.01
N THR A 540 -13.99 27.01 -4.69
CA THR A 540 -14.98 26.45 -3.73
C THR A 540 -15.73 27.55 -2.98
N ASN A 541 -15.67 28.79 -3.46
CA ASN A 541 -16.40 29.95 -2.92
C ASN A 541 -16.26 30.14 -1.39
N ARG A 542 -15.14 29.66 -0.81
CA ARG A 542 -14.85 29.62 0.64
C ARG A 542 -15.83 28.79 1.47
N GLU A 543 -16.59 27.89 0.87
CA GLU A 543 -17.51 27.01 1.61
C GLU A 543 -16.75 26.14 2.62
N GLY A 544 -15.50 25.73 2.26
CA GLY A 544 -14.63 24.97 3.15
C GLY A 544 -14.26 25.74 4.42
N GLU A 545 -13.76 26.97 4.29
CA GLU A 545 -13.38 27.83 5.42
C GLU A 545 -14.57 28.16 6.30
N ASP A 546 -15.69 28.58 5.71
CA ASP A 546 -16.89 29.02 6.43
C ASP A 546 -17.57 27.85 7.15
N GLY A 547 -17.63 26.68 6.52
CA GLY A 547 -18.21 25.46 7.06
C GLY A 547 -17.29 24.69 8.01
N LYS A 548 -15.97 24.96 8.01
CA LYS A 548 -14.91 24.12 8.58
C LYS A 548 -14.96 22.72 7.97
N ILE A 549 -14.99 22.69 6.64
CA ILE A 549 -15.00 21.50 5.82
C ILE A 549 -13.67 21.47 5.05
N ARG A 550 -12.84 20.51 5.31
CA ARG A 550 -11.63 20.28 4.50
C ARG A 550 -12.05 19.73 3.14
N LEU A 551 -12.01 20.59 2.09
CA LEU A 551 -12.35 20.25 0.72
C LEU A 551 -11.07 19.84 -0.01
N GLU A 552 -11.07 18.69 -0.66
CA GLU A 552 -9.91 18.13 -1.38
C GLU A 552 -10.31 17.79 -2.81
N LEU A 553 -9.56 18.32 -3.78
CA LEU A 553 -9.71 17.99 -5.19
C LEU A 553 -9.10 16.62 -5.49
N ASN A 554 -9.89 15.79 -6.16
CA ASN A 554 -9.48 14.45 -6.59
C ASN A 554 -9.82 14.24 -8.07
N LEU A 555 -9.05 13.40 -8.75
CA LEU A 555 -9.30 13.01 -10.14
C LEU A 555 -10.08 11.69 -10.17
N TRP A 556 -10.99 11.55 -11.15
CA TRP A 556 -11.65 10.27 -11.42
C TRP A 556 -10.71 9.30 -12.14
N SER A 557 -9.87 9.81 -13.04
CA SER A 557 -8.80 9.05 -13.69
C SER A 557 -7.53 9.91 -13.81
N ASN A 558 -6.39 9.25 -13.92
CA ASN A 558 -5.09 9.89 -14.14
C ASN A 558 -4.68 9.91 -15.63
N ASP A 559 -5.63 9.73 -16.54
CA ASP A 559 -5.35 9.65 -17.99
C ASP A 559 -4.88 10.99 -18.58
N SER A 560 -5.08 12.11 -17.87
CA SER A 560 -4.64 13.45 -18.29
C SER A 560 -3.53 13.98 -17.41
N VAL A 561 -2.55 14.66 -18.03
CA VAL A 561 -1.51 15.43 -17.31
C VAL A 561 -2.04 16.77 -16.81
N TYR A 562 -3.24 17.16 -17.21
CA TYR A 562 -3.91 18.38 -16.78
C TYR A 562 -5.03 18.09 -15.79
N VAL A 563 -5.28 19.05 -14.91
CA VAL A 563 -6.48 19.06 -14.06
C VAL A 563 -7.66 19.53 -14.91
N ASP A 564 -8.38 18.57 -15.45
CA ASP A 564 -9.61 18.82 -16.22
C ASP A 564 -10.81 18.76 -15.27
N PHE A 565 -11.59 19.85 -15.20
CA PHE A 565 -12.74 19.96 -14.32
C PHE A 565 -13.90 19.00 -14.66
N GLU A 566 -13.93 18.39 -15.85
CA GLU A 566 -14.87 17.32 -16.18
C GLU A 566 -14.46 15.97 -15.56
N ASN A 567 -13.18 15.81 -15.23
CA ASN A 567 -12.60 14.61 -14.66
C ASN A 567 -12.32 14.71 -13.16
N VAL A 568 -12.91 15.67 -12.44
CA VAL A 568 -12.66 15.86 -11.00
C VAL A 568 -13.91 15.65 -10.17
N TYR A 569 -13.69 15.41 -8.87
CA TYR A 569 -14.66 15.54 -7.79
C TYR A 569 -13.98 16.15 -6.58
N VAL A 570 -14.78 16.72 -5.69
CA VAL A 570 -14.28 17.28 -4.44
C VAL A 570 -14.79 16.45 -3.28
N LYS A 571 -13.86 15.92 -2.49
CA LYS A 571 -14.14 15.24 -1.24
C LYS A 571 -14.13 16.24 -0.09
N GLY A 572 -15.17 16.25 0.71
CA GLY A 572 -15.26 17.08 1.91
C GLY A 572 -15.15 16.23 3.17
N PHE A 573 -14.51 16.80 4.20
CA PHE A 573 -14.51 16.27 5.56
C PHE A 573 -14.90 17.39 6.52
N ASN A 574 -16.02 17.21 7.22
CA ASN A 574 -16.50 18.20 8.17
C ASN A 574 -15.83 18.02 9.54
N GLU A 575 -15.02 18.98 9.97
CA GLU A 575 -14.25 18.87 11.23
C GLU A 575 -15.15 18.85 12.49
N LYS A 576 -16.36 19.38 12.40
CA LYS A 576 -17.31 19.42 13.53
C LYS A 576 -18.08 18.11 13.69
N THR A 577 -18.62 17.59 12.58
CA THR A 577 -19.41 16.35 12.58
C THR A 577 -18.59 15.10 12.31
N LYS A 578 -17.37 15.26 11.79
CA LYS A 578 -16.48 14.19 11.29
C LYS A 578 -17.05 13.42 10.09
N GLY A 579 -18.16 13.92 9.52
CA GLY A 579 -18.82 13.32 8.38
C GLY A 579 -18.13 13.62 7.05
N ALA A 580 -18.39 12.78 6.05
CA ALA A 580 -17.90 12.94 4.70
C ALA A 580 -18.91 13.66 3.80
N LEU A 581 -18.41 14.45 2.85
CA LEU A 581 -19.19 15.11 1.82
C LEU A 581 -18.57 14.83 0.45
N ILE A 582 -19.39 14.89 -0.59
CA ILE A 582 -18.93 14.79 -1.98
C ILE A 582 -19.57 15.94 -2.77
N TYR A 583 -18.74 16.63 -3.54
CA TYR A 583 -19.13 17.74 -4.39
C TYR A 583 -18.65 17.51 -5.82
N THR A 584 -19.26 18.22 -6.75
CA THR A 584 -18.82 18.36 -8.15
C THR A 584 -18.50 19.83 -8.39
N LEU A 585 -17.44 20.09 -9.15
CA LEU A 585 -17.16 21.39 -9.73
C LEU A 585 -17.82 21.46 -11.11
N VAL A 586 -18.75 22.40 -11.29
CA VAL A 586 -19.43 22.62 -12.56
C VAL A 586 -18.87 23.87 -13.22
N ASN A 587 -18.18 23.67 -14.32
CA ASN A 587 -17.54 24.76 -15.07
C ASN A 587 -18.53 25.37 -16.08
N HIS A 588 -18.90 26.64 -15.91
CA HIS A 588 -19.76 27.39 -16.80
C HIS A 588 -18.97 28.26 -17.81
N GLY A 589 -17.64 28.14 -17.80
CA GLY A 589 -16.73 28.92 -18.66
C GLY A 589 -16.28 30.21 -18.02
N ASP A 590 -17.18 31.03 -17.51
CA ASP A 590 -16.90 32.31 -16.82
C ASP A 590 -16.79 32.16 -15.29
N HIS A 591 -17.40 31.13 -14.71
CA HIS A 591 -17.33 30.81 -13.29
C HIS A 591 -17.43 29.29 -13.05
N ILE A 592 -17.10 28.86 -11.84
CA ILE A 592 -17.20 27.48 -11.40
C ILE A 592 -18.12 27.42 -10.19
N ASP A 593 -19.12 26.55 -10.24
CA ASP A 593 -20.00 26.26 -9.12
C ASP A 593 -19.56 25.02 -8.38
N LEU A 594 -19.59 25.08 -7.04
CA LEU A 594 -19.44 23.94 -6.17
C LEU A 594 -20.80 23.35 -5.82
N VAL A 595 -21.13 22.19 -6.36
CA VAL A 595 -22.42 21.51 -6.14
C VAL A 595 -22.27 20.37 -5.16
N LYS A 596 -22.97 20.45 -4.02
CA LYS A 596 -22.99 19.38 -3.03
C LYS A 596 -23.89 18.24 -3.50
N ASN A 597 -23.29 17.06 -3.72
CA ASN A 597 -23.97 15.85 -4.17
C ASN A 597 -24.34 14.92 -3.02
N TYR A 598 -23.49 14.88 -1.98
CA TYR A 598 -23.66 13.96 -0.86
C TYR A 598 -23.17 14.56 0.46
N ASP A 599 -23.87 14.28 1.54
CA ASP A 599 -23.54 14.73 2.90
C ASP A 599 -23.97 13.64 3.88
N THR A 600 -23.06 13.14 4.70
CA THR A 600 -23.31 11.98 5.54
C THR A 600 -22.50 12.00 6.84
N ASN A 601 -23.08 11.45 7.91
CA ASN A 601 -22.39 11.17 9.17
C ASN A 601 -21.69 9.79 9.14
N HIS A 602 -20.95 9.53 8.06
CA HIS A 602 -20.16 8.32 7.86
C HIS A 602 -18.78 8.69 7.37
N LYS A 603 -17.85 7.76 7.50
CA LYS A 603 -16.51 7.84 6.91
C LYS A 603 -16.54 7.26 5.50
N LEU A 604 -16.16 8.05 4.50
CA LEU A 604 -15.97 7.59 3.14
C LEU A 604 -14.64 6.86 3.04
N LEU A 605 -14.66 5.59 2.67
CA LEU A 605 -13.47 4.71 2.59
C LEU A 605 -13.02 4.45 1.17
N TYR A 606 -13.93 4.48 0.21
CA TYR A 606 -13.67 4.16 -1.18
C TYR A 606 -14.63 4.91 -2.10
N LEU A 607 -14.12 5.39 -3.21
CA LEU A 607 -14.89 6.03 -4.26
C LEU A 607 -14.20 5.81 -5.60
N SER A 608 -14.91 5.27 -6.58
CA SER A 608 -14.40 5.04 -7.94
C SER A 608 -15.54 5.08 -8.94
N ARG A 609 -15.31 5.68 -10.10
CA ARG A 609 -16.30 5.82 -11.18
C ARG A 609 -15.89 4.97 -12.39
N SER A 610 -16.85 4.37 -13.07
CA SER A 610 -16.64 3.69 -14.34
C SER A 610 -16.12 4.68 -15.41
N LYS A 611 -15.26 4.20 -16.29
CA LYS A 611 -14.55 5.06 -17.26
C LYS A 611 -15.50 5.87 -18.16
N ASN A 612 -16.55 5.23 -18.68
CA ASN A 612 -17.41 5.81 -19.72
C ASN A 612 -18.80 6.24 -19.21
N THR A 613 -19.09 6.08 -17.91
CA THR A 613 -20.40 6.39 -17.35
C THR A 613 -20.30 7.02 -15.96
N LYS A 614 -21.46 7.42 -15.43
CA LYS A 614 -21.56 7.96 -14.06
C LYS A 614 -21.69 6.88 -12.98
N THR A 615 -21.69 5.60 -13.36
CA THR A 615 -21.75 4.51 -12.39
C THR A 615 -20.57 4.59 -11.44
N THR A 616 -20.86 4.80 -10.17
CA THR A 616 -19.87 5.03 -9.12
C THR A 616 -20.01 3.98 -8.04
N ILE A 617 -18.91 3.31 -7.70
CA ILE A 617 -18.79 2.40 -6.57
C ILE A 617 -18.26 3.19 -5.39
N PHE A 618 -18.86 3.02 -4.22
CA PHE A 618 -18.37 3.66 -3.00
C PHE A 618 -18.60 2.77 -1.78
N ARG A 619 -17.87 3.08 -0.70
CA ARG A 619 -17.99 2.40 0.60
C ARG A 619 -17.92 3.41 1.70
N MET A 620 -18.82 3.26 2.66
CA MET A 620 -18.89 4.12 3.85
C MET A 620 -19.04 3.25 5.09
N SER A 621 -18.58 3.76 6.22
CA SER A 621 -18.71 3.09 7.50
C SER A 621 -19.16 4.02 8.61
N SER A 622 -19.76 3.44 9.63
CA SER A 622 -19.85 3.99 10.96
C SER A 622 -19.32 2.96 11.97
N VAL A 623 -19.33 3.27 13.25
CA VAL A 623 -18.85 2.31 14.26
C VAL A 623 -19.65 1.00 14.24
N SER A 624 -20.94 1.07 13.91
CA SER A 624 -21.86 -0.07 13.88
C SER A 624 -22.21 -0.56 12.47
N GLU A 625 -21.87 0.19 11.43
CA GLU A 625 -22.20 -0.15 10.06
C GLU A 625 -20.94 -0.59 9.31
N TYR A 626 -20.92 -1.88 8.92
CA TYR A 626 -19.86 -2.43 8.09
C TYR A 626 -19.78 -1.68 6.75
N PRO A 627 -18.60 -1.38 6.22
CA PRO A 627 -18.45 -0.69 4.93
C PRO A 627 -18.84 -1.58 3.76
N GLU A 628 -20.14 -1.76 3.55
CA GLU A 628 -20.69 -2.50 2.43
C GLU A 628 -20.37 -1.82 1.10
N ILE A 629 -20.34 -2.59 0.01
CA ILE A 629 -20.19 -2.06 -1.35
C ILE A 629 -21.53 -1.48 -1.78
N ARG A 630 -21.50 -0.22 -2.18
CA ARG A 630 -22.65 0.54 -2.67
C ARG A 630 -22.36 1.10 -4.05
N ILE A 631 -23.40 1.34 -4.81
CA ILE A 631 -23.33 2.00 -6.12
C ILE A 631 -24.36 3.13 -6.22
N THR A 632 -24.03 4.11 -7.05
CA THR A 632 -24.94 5.15 -7.56
C THR A 632 -24.72 5.31 -9.06
N GLN A 633 -25.77 5.66 -9.81
CA GLN A 633 -25.71 5.91 -11.26
C GLN A 633 -26.14 7.34 -11.63
N ASP A 634 -26.52 8.15 -10.65
CA ASP A 634 -27.12 9.47 -10.78
C ASP A 634 -26.49 10.53 -9.86
N PHE A 635 -25.18 10.41 -9.59
CA PHE A 635 -24.44 11.30 -8.68
C PHE A 635 -25.05 11.40 -7.28
N PHE A 636 -25.28 10.24 -6.65
CA PHE A 636 -25.77 10.13 -5.26
C PHE A 636 -27.20 10.62 -5.02
N GLN A 637 -28.04 10.80 -6.06
CA GLN A 637 -29.47 11.01 -5.87
C GLN A 637 -30.16 9.74 -5.37
N THR A 638 -29.69 8.58 -5.88
CA THR A 638 -30.10 7.26 -5.39
C THR A 638 -28.85 6.40 -5.15
N GLU A 639 -28.93 5.53 -4.15
CA GLU A 639 -27.89 4.56 -3.84
C GLU A 639 -28.46 3.16 -3.70
N LYS A 640 -27.64 2.15 -4.03
CA LYS A 640 -27.97 0.75 -3.85
C LYS A 640 -26.83 0.02 -3.16
N THR A 641 -27.14 -0.65 -2.06
CA THR A 641 -26.20 -1.55 -1.37
C THR A 641 -26.16 -2.89 -2.09
N LEU A 642 -24.96 -3.35 -2.47
CA LEU A 642 -24.77 -4.60 -3.20
C LEU A 642 -24.43 -5.77 -2.29
N THR A 643 -23.87 -5.51 -1.10
CA THR A 643 -23.39 -6.57 -0.20
C THR A 643 -24.08 -6.50 1.15
N HIS A 644 -24.17 -7.66 1.80
CA HIS A 644 -24.56 -7.82 3.20
C HIS A 644 -23.61 -8.82 3.83
N THR A 645 -22.44 -8.32 4.19
CA THR A 645 -21.22 -9.14 4.36
C THR A 645 -21.20 -9.90 5.69
N ASN A 646 -21.61 -9.25 6.80
CA ASN A 646 -21.44 -9.78 8.15
C ASN A 646 -22.75 -9.75 8.97
N PRO A 647 -23.81 -10.49 8.57
CA PRO A 647 -25.08 -10.48 9.28
C PRO A 647 -24.97 -11.06 10.71
N GLN A 648 -23.95 -11.84 11.01
CA GLN A 648 -23.66 -12.36 12.35
C GLN A 648 -23.38 -11.24 13.37
N GLN A 649 -23.03 -10.03 12.92
CA GLN A 649 -22.82 -8.87 13.79
C GLN A 649 -24.02 -8.60 14.69
N ASP A 650 -25.25 -8.79 14.19
CA ASP A 650 -26.48 -8.53 14.93
C ASP A 650 -26.62 -9.37 16.21
N SER A 651 -25.94 -10.52 16.26
CA SER A 651 -25.90 -11.43 17.41
C SER A 651 -24.82 -11.07 18.44
N LEU A 652 -23.95 -10.12 18.12
CA LEU A 652 -22.85 -9.71 18.97
C LEU A 652 -23.19 -8.44 19.74
N ASN A 653 -22.76 -8.35 21.01
CA ASN A 653 -22.77 -7.11 21.75
C ASN A 653 -21.75 -6.16 21.09
N TRP A 654 -22.20 -5.08 20.52
CA TRP A 654 -21.34 -4.17 19.76
C TRP A 654 -20.89 -2.98 20.62
N ALA A 655 -20.39 -1.94 20.00
CA ALA A 655 -20.01 -0.69 20.65
C ALA A 655 -20.80 0.49 20.09
N THR A 656 -21.01 1.49 20.92
CA THR A 656 -21.33 2.86 20.52
C THR A 656 -20.12 3.75 20.71
N VAL A 657 -20.06 4.88 20.00
CA VAL A 657 -18.99 5.87 20.13
C VAL A 657 -19.57 7.26 20.21
N GLU A 658 -18.92 8.12 20.98
CA GLU A 658 -19.23 9.54 21.01
C GLU A 658 -17.97 10.40 20.96
N LEU A 659 -18.10 11.59 20.35
CA LEU A 659 -17.04 12.60 20.33
C LEU A 659 -17.10 13.43 21.62
N VAL A 660 -16.05 13.35 22.41
CA VAL A 660 -15.90 14.09 23.67
C VAL A 660 -15.02 15.32 23.44
N ASN A 661 -15.42 16.46 23.97
CA ASN A 661 -14.70 17.72 23.88
C ASN A 661 -14.31 18.21 25.27
N TRP A 662 -13.05 18.58 25.46
CA TRP A 662 -12.59 19.17 26.74
C TRP A 662 -11.49 20.20 26.54
N LYS A 663 -11.00 20.76 27.60
CA LYS A 663 -9.76 21.54 27.62
C LYS A 663 -8.72 20.83 28.47
N SER A 664 -7.49 20.77 27.98
CA SER A 664 -6.37 20.28 28.77
C SER A 664 -6.14 21.14 30.01
N TYR A 665 -5.31 20.71 30.96
CA TYR A 665 -4.95 21.54 32.12
C TYR A 665 -4.27 22.85 31.70
N GLU A 666 -3.57 22.85 30.56
CA GLU A 666 -2.98 24.07 29.97
C GLU A 666 -3.98 24.89 29.13
N GLY A 667 -5.26 24.49 29.09
CA GLY A 667 -6.33 25.19 28.37
C GLY A 667 -6.41 24.90 26.88
N ILE A 668 -5.68 23.92 26.36
CA ILE A 668 -5.72 23.52 24.94
C ILE A 668 -7.07 22.84 24.65
N PRO A 669 -7.85 23.29 23.64
CA PRO A 669 -9.06 22.59 23.23
C PRO A 669 -8.68 21.24 22.58
N LEU A 670 -9.32 20.17 23.06
CA LEU A 670 -9.05 18.78 22.65
C LEU A 670 -10.34 18.06 22.35
N GLN A 671 -10.21 17.04 21.53
CA GLN A 671 -11.27 16.08 21.20
C GLN A 671 -10.79 14.65 21.47
N GLY A 672 -11.73 13.73 21.62
CA GLY A 672 -11.42 12.31 21.76
C GLY A 672 -12.66 11.47 21.56
N LEU A 673 -12.47 10.17 21.43
CA LEU A 673 -13.52 9.20 21.17
C LEU A 673 -13.76 8.37 22.43
N LEU A 674 -14.99 8.30 22.89
CA LEU A 674 -15.38 7.41 23.99
C LEU A 674 -16.26 6.29 23.45
N TYR A 675 -15.70 5.07 23.43
CA TYR A 675 -16.43 3.86 23.10
C TYR A 675 -17.07 3.27 24.35
N LYS A 676 -18.32 2.85 24.23
CA LYS A 676 -19.10 2.22 25.28
C LYS A 676 -19.75 0.93 24.76
N PRO A 677 -20.04 -0.06 25.63
CA PRO A 677 -20.86 -1.21 25.23
C PRO A 677 -22.18 -0.77 24.59
N GLU A 678 -22.66 -1.49 23.59
CA GLU A 678 -23.97 -1.22 22.98
C GLU A 678 -25.09 -1.25 24.04
N ASN A 679 -24.96 -2.16 25.02
CA ASN A 679 -25.89 -2.31 26.15
C ASN A 679 -25.43 -1.54 27.40
N PHE A 680 -24.75 -0.39 27.22
CA PHE A 680 -24.28 0.46 28.32
C PHE A 680 -25.43 0.84 29.25
N ASP A 681 -25.26 0.56 30.54
CA ASP A 681 -26.23 0.74 31.60
C ASP A 681 -25.66 1.67 32.69
N ALA A 682 -26.25 2.83 32.88
CA ALA A 682 -25.77 3.82 33.84
C ALA A 682 -25.78 3.32 35.30
N THR A 683 -26.46 2.21 35.59
CA THR A 683 -26.52 1.59 36.95
C THR A 683 -25.37 0.63 37.20
N LYS A 684 -24.63 0.22 36.15
CA LYS A 684 -23.48 -0.69 36.23
C LYS A 684 -22.19 0.08 36.27
N SER A 685 -21.17 -0.51 36.91
CA SER A 685 -19.81 0.05 36.95
C SER A 685 -18.93 -0.56 35.89
N TYR A 686 -18.24 0.28 35.14
CA TYR A 686 -17.38 -0.12 34.01
C TYR A 686 -15.94 0.23 34.22
N PRO A 687 -14.96 -0.69 33.91
CA PRO A 687 -13.56 -0.32 33.81
C PRO A 687 -13.30 0.52 32.57
N LEU A 688 -12.22 1.32 32.60
CA LEU A 688 -11.79 2.19 31.52
C LEU A 688 -10.43 1.76 30.99
N ILE A 689 -10.28 1.64 29.68
CA ILE A 689 -8.96 1.58 29.03
C ILE A 689 -8.77 2.88 28.24
N VAL A 690 -7.66 3.57 28.46
CA VAL A 690 -7.26 4.74 27.67
C VAL A 690 -6.22 4.27 26.64
N TYR A 691 -6.59 4.34 25.36
CA TYR A 691 -5.74 4.05 24.22
C TYR A 691 -5.38 5.33 23.49
N TYR A 692 -4.15 5.47 23.07
CA TYR A 692 -3.70 6.71 22.42
C TYR A 692 -2.50 6.50 21.49
N TYR A 693 -2.37 7.46 20.58
CA TYR A 693 -1.19 7.63 19.73
C TYR A 693 -0.90 9.12 19.55
N GLU A 694 -1.65 9.83 18.71
CA GLU A 694 -1.59 11.29 18.53
C GLU A 694 -3.00 11.88 18.37
N LEU A 695 -3.44 12.15 17.11
CA LEU A 695 -4.75 12.68 16.78
C LEU A 695 -5.64 11.56 16.23
N ASN A 696 -6.73 11.26 16.90
CA ASN A 696 -7.61 10.14 16.54
C ASN A 696 -9.09 10.55 16.42
N SER A 697 -9.46 11.77 16.80
CA SER A 697 -10.87 12.20 16.86
C SER A 697 -11.57 12.19 15.50
N ASP A 698 -10.80 12.31 14.40
CA ASP A 698 -11.31 12.25 13.03
C ASP A 698 -11.80 10.84 12.64
N GLU A 699 -11.49 9.81 13.46
CA GLU A 699 -11.87 8.42 13.26
C GLU A 699 -13.25 8.06 13.87
N LEU A 700 -14.11 9.05 14.21
CA LEU A 700 -15.40 8.85 14.85
C LEU A 700 -16.29 7.80 14.18
N TYR A 701 -16.26 7.73 12.85
CA TYR A 701 -17.05 6.78 12.05
C TYR A 701 -16.24 5.57 11.54
N ASN A 702 -15.11 5.27 12.16
CA ASN A 702 -14.32 4.14 11.77
C ASN A 702 -14.93 2.81 12.26
N TYR A 703 -15.15 1.88 11.34
CA TYR A 703 -15.57 0.52 11.65
C TYR A 703 -14.38 -0.34 12.05
N SER A 704 -14.40 -0.87 13.25
CA SER A 704 -13.37 -1.77 13.75
C SER A 704 -13.87 -3.22 13.68
N ALA A 705 -13.51 -3.91 12.58
CA ALA A 705 -13.86 -5.32 12.40
C ALA A 705 -13.18 -6.22 13.44
N PRO A 706 -13.85 -7.23 13.99
CA PRO A 706 -13.20 -8.29 14.77
C PRO A 706 -12.12 -8.99 13.95
N LYS A 707 -10.89 -8.92 14.44
CA LYS A 707 -9.71 -9.53 13.79
C LYS A 707 -8.56 -9.68 14.78
N PRO A 708 -7.61 -10.57 14.54
CA PRO A 708 -6.43 -10.68 15.37
C PRO A 708 -5.62 -9.39 15.35
N THR A 709 -5.22 -8.92 16.53
CA THR A 709 -4.50 -7.65 16.64
C THR A 709 -3.04 -7.76 16.20
N ALA A 710 -2.57 -6.74 15.48
CA ALA A 710 -1.16 -6.61 15.18
C ALA A 710 -0.36 -6.03 16.35
N SER A 711 -1.00 -5.20 17.22
CA SER A 711 -0.27 -4.50 18.30
C SER A 711 -1.14 -3.68 19.27
N ILE A 712 -2.39 -3.38 18.91
CA ILE A 712 -3.28 -2.46 19.67
C ILE A 712 -4.56 -3.14 20.11
N ILE A 713 -5.22 -2.56 21.11
CA ILE A 713 -6.62 -2.94 21.40
C ILE A 713 -7.53 -2.48 20.29
N TYR A 714 -8.59 -3.25 20.01
CA TYR A 714 -9.68 -2.78 19.14
C TYR A 714 -10.83 -2.29 20.03
N PRO A 715 -11.22 -0.99 19.94
CA PRO A 715 -12.19 -0.40 20.88
C PRO A 715 -13.53 -1.13 20.91
N THR A 716 -14.03 -1.56 19.76
CA THR A 716 -15.30 -2.29 19.62
C THR A 716 -15.27 -3.63 20.39
N GLU A 717 -14.16 -4.38 20.30
CA GLU A 717 -13.99 -5.65 20.97
C GLU A 717 -13.97 -5.51 22.50
N TYR A 718 -13.20 -4.53 23.00
CA TYR A 718 -13.13 -4.28 24.44
C TYR A 718 -14.44 -3.68 24.97
N ALA A 719 -15.09 -2.80 24.23
CA ALA A 719 -16.41 -2.30 24.60
C ALA A 719 -17.44 -3.44 24.64
N SER A 720 -17.47 -4.32 23.66
CA SER A 720 -18.28 -5.54 23.66
C SER A 720 -18.14 -6.35 24.94
N ALA A 721 -16.95 -6.36 25.48
CA ALA A 721 -16.59 -7.10 26.69
C ALA A 721 -16.81 -6.34 28.01
N GLY A 722 -17.51 -5.22 27.95
CA GLY A 722 -17.90 -4.48 29.14
C GLY A 722 -16.86 -3.47 29.62
N TYR A 723 -15.94 -3.04 28.79
CA TYR A 723 -15.06 -1.90 29.04
C TYR A 723 -15.65 -0.62 28.45
N CYS A 724 -15.32 0.53 29.02
CA CYS A 724 -15.28 1.78 28.27
C CYS A 724 -13.86 1.94 27.70
N VAL A 725 -13.74 2.46 26.47
CA VAL A 725 -12.45 2.76 25.85
C VAL A 725 -12.43 4.22 25.46
N PHE A 726 -11.48 4.98 26.01
CA PHE A 726 -11.31 6.38 25.71
C PHE A 726 -10.04 6.60 24.84
N ILE A 727 -10.19 7.35 23.75
CA ILE A 727 -9.10 7.64 22.81
C ILE A 727 -8.97 9.16 22.70
N PRO A 728 -8.14 9.79 23.56
CA PRO A 728 -7.91 11.23 23.52
C PRO A 728 -6.99 11.65 22.38
N ASP A 729 -7.22 12.82 21.80
CA ASP A 729 -6.23 13.53 21.00
C ASP A 729 -5.10 14.08 21.90
N ILE A 730 -3.90 14.05 21.37
CA ILE A 730 -2.71 14.59 22.03
C ILE A 730 -2.14 15.73 21.17
N ARG A 731 -2.10 16.93 21.75
CA ARG A 731 -1.49 18.12 21.16
C ARG A 731 -0.20 18.47 21.88
N TYR A 732 0.84 18.80 21.11
CA TYR A 732 2.15 19.13 21.62
C TYR A 732 2.39 20.63 21.47
N LYS A 733 2.36 21.36 22.60
CA LYS A 733 2.52 22.81 22.61
C LYS A 733 3.98 23.23 22.78
N HIS A 734 4.73 22.47 23.57
CA HIS A 734 6.08 22.79 23.94
C HIS A 734 7.08 21.80 23.40
N VAL A 735 7.96 22.26 22.50
CA VAL A 735 9.08 21.48 22.00
C VAL A 735 10.02 21.11 23.15
N GLY A 736 10.58 19.90 23.13
CA GLY A 736 11.44 19.36 24.20
C GLY A 736 10.70 18.61 25.31
N HIS A 737 9.37 18.74 25.41
CA HIS A 737 8.60 18.20 26.54
C HIS A 737 7.42 17.30 26.13
N PRO A 738 7.62 16.31 25.21
CA PRO A 738 6.52 15.46 24.72
C PRO A 738 5.85 14.64 25.82
N ALA A 739 6.60 14.22 26.85
CA ALA A 739 6.06 13.50 28.00
C ALA A 739 5.03 14.34 28.78
N LYS A 740 5.31 15.60 29.01
CA LYS A 740 4.39 16.52 29.72
C LYS A 740 3.17 16.82 28.91
N ALA A 741 3.31 16.99 27.59
CA ALA A 741 2.19 17.21 26.69
C ALA A 741 1.23 15.99 26.67
N ALA A 742 1.79 14.78 26.55
CA ALA A 742 1.00 13.55 26.62
C ALA A 742 0.28 13.41 27.97
N TYR A 743 0.98 13.69 29.10
CA TYR A 743 0.39 13.67 30.43
C TYR A 743 -0.78 14.68 30.53
N ASP A 744 -0.58 15.92 30.10
CA ASP A 744 -1.58 16.98 30.17
C ASP A 744 -2.87 16.57 29.40
N CYS A 745 -2.73 16.11 28.17
CA CYS A 745 -3.86 15.73 27.33
C CYS A 745 -4.59 14.49 27.85
N ILE A 746 -3.85 13.42 28.18
CA ILE A 746 -4.43 12.14 28.60
C ILE A 746 -5.09 12.26 29.97
N MET A 747 -4.43 12.90 30.94
CA MET A 747 -4.95 13.01 32.31
C MET A 747 -6.17 13.91 32.37
N SER A 748 -6.13 15.07 31.73
CA SER A 748 -7.27 16.01 31.69
C SER A 748 -8.48 15.40 30.99
N GLY A 749 -8.25 14.66 29.88
CA GLY A 749 -9.31 13.91 29.17
C GLY A 749 -9.90 12.81 30.04
N THR A 750 -9.04 12.04 30.73
CA THR A 750 -9.51 11.00 31.69
C THR A 750 -10.38 11.62 32.79
N ASP A 751 -9.94 12.72 33.41
CA ASP A 751 -10.74 13.44 34.41
C ASP A 751 -12.07 13.92 33.87
N HIS A 752 -12.07 14.42 32.64
CA HIS A 752 -13.30 14.86 31.99
C HIS A 752 -14.29 13.71 31.77
N VAL A 753 -13.85 12.57 31.26
CA VAL A 753 -14.68 11.37 31.05
C VAL A 753 -15.23 10.84 32.39
N LEU A 754 -14.43 10.78 33.45
CA LEU A 754 -14.87 10.38 34.80
C LEU A 754 -15.88 11.36 35.42
N LYS A 755 -15.79 12.62 35.02
CA LYS A 755 -16.79 13.63 35.44
C LYS A 755 -18.10 13.43 34.70
N LEU A 756 -18.08 13.15 33.42
CA LEU A 756 -19.27 12.90 32.59
C LEU A 756 -20.01 11.63 33.00
N TYR A 757 -19.26 10.55 33.26
CA TYR A 757 -19.77 9.21 33.52
C TYR A 757 -19.35 8.71 34.88
N LYS A 758 -20.14 8.91 35.90
CA LYS A 758 -19.87 8.52 37.29
C LYS A 758 -19.82 7.01 37.52
N ASN A 759 -20.39 6.27 36.61
CA ASN A 759 -20.39 4.81 36.63
C ASN A 759 -19.16 4.20 35.89
N ILE A 760 -18.25 5.00 35.36
CA ILE A 760 -16.90 4.57 34.99
C ILE A 760 -16.03 4.56 36.26
N ASP A 761 -15.47 3.40 36.58
CA ASP A 761 -14.76 3.13 37.82
C ASP A 761 -13.30 3.66 37.75
N SER A 762 -13.04 4.74 38.44
CA SER A 762 -11.70 5.35 38.51
C SER A 762 -10.63 4.47 39.18
N THR A 763 -11.03 3.38 39.85
CA THR A 763 -10.11 2.41 40.46
C THR A 763 -9.75 1.26 39.55
N ARG A 764 -10.42 1.11 38.39
CA ARG A 764 -10.24 0.05 37.39
C ARG A 764 -9.91 0.62 36.01
N MET A 765 -8.77 1.35 35.94
CA MET A 765 -8.33 2.00 34.70
C MET A 765 -7.04 1.37 34.18
N GLY A 766 -6.93 1.24 32.86
CA GLY A 766 -5.75 0.75 32.13
C GLY A 766 -5.27 1.71 31.04
N LEU A 767 -4.02 1.51 30.63
CA LEU A 767 -3.39 2.24 29.53
C LEU A 767 -2.95 1.29 28.43
N GLN A 768 -3.07 1.71 27.18
CA GLN A 768 -2.49 0.98 26.06
C GLN A 768 -2.00 1.94 24.98
N GLY A 769 -0.80 1.66 24.44
CA GLY A 769 -0.26 2.34 23.28
C GLY A 769 0.80 1.51 22.58
N GLN A 770 0.98 1.75 21.28
CA GLN A 770 1.97 1.10 20.43
C GLN A 770 2.96 2.13 19.90
N SER A 771 4.26 1.74 19.76
CA SER A 771 5.27 2.59 19.15
C SER A 771 5.45 3.90 19.93
N TRP A 772 5.13 5.05 19.34
CA TRP A 772 5.08 6.33 20.06
C TRP A 772 4.09 6.30 21.23
N GLY A 773 2.92 5.67 21.04
CA GLY A 773 1.97 5.39 22.13
C GLY A 773 2.53 4.46 23.20
N GLY A 774 3.39 3.51 22.81
CA GLY A 774 4.13 2.63 23.73
C GLY A 774 5.13 3.40 24.58
N TYR A 775 5.87 4.33 23.98
CA TYR A 775 6.71 5.29 24.70
C TYR A 775 5.88 6.10 25.71
N GLN A 776 4.78 6.71 25.23
CA GLN A 776 3.90 7.51 26.09
C GLN A 776 3.38 6.68 27.27
N THR A 777 3.01 5.42 27.04
CA THR A 777 2.56 4.50 28.10
C THR A 777 3.68 4.24 29.14
N ALA A 778 4.88 3.89 28.66
CA ALA A 778 6.03 3.64 29.54
C ALA A 778 6.40 4.88 30.35
N GLN A 779 6.32 6.07 29.74
CA GLN A 779 6.63 7.33 30.41
C GLN A 779 5.52 7.73 31.39
N LEU A 780 4.25 7.59 31.01
CA LEU A 780 3.11 8.02 31.81
C LEU A 780 3.04 7.28 33.16
N ILE A 781 3.31 5.97 33.19
CA ILE A 781 3.32 5.19 34.44
C ILE A 781 4.46 5.60 35.40
N THR A 782 5.45 6.37 34.94
CA THR A 782 6.46 6.98 35.82
C THR A 782 5.98 8.31 36.46
N MET A 783 4.89 8.90 35.90
CA MET A 783 4.38 10.20 36.28
C MET A 783 3.11 10.13 37.12
N THR A 784 2.37 8.99 37.03
CA THR A 784 1.12 8.79 37.77
C THR A 784 0.95 7.33 38.19
N THR A 785 0.23 7.12 39.30
CA THR A 785 -0.12 5.80 39.84
C THR A 785 -1.60 5.46 39.68
N ARG A 786 -2.35 6.26 38.92
CA ARG A 786 -3.83 6.12 38.77
C ARG A 786 -4.27 4.85 38.07
N TYR A 787 -3.41 4.30 37.21
CA TYR A 787 -3.78 3.18 36.36
C TYR A 787 -3.35 1.85 36.98
N LYS A 788 -4.24 0.86 36.94
CA LYS A 788 -4.04 -0.48 37.54
C LYS A 788 -3.26 -1.44 36.65
N ALA A 789 -3.21 -1.16 35.35
CA ALA A 789 -2.51 -1.97 34.37
C ALA A 789 -2.09 -1.10 33.19
N ALA A 790 -0.97 -1.43 32.57
CA ALA A 790 -0.50 -0.77 31.35
C ALA A 790 0.08 -1.77 30.36
N MET A 791 -0.19 -1.60 29.09
CA MET A 791 0.42 -2.36 28.00
C MET A 791 1.12 -1.42 27.03
N ALA A 792 2.45 -1.57 26.90
CA ALA A 792 3.31 -0.81 26.00
C ALA A 792 3.83 -1.71 24.87
N GLY A 793 3.35 -1.47 23.66
CA GLY A 793 3.86 -2.16 22.49
C GLY A 793 5.02 -1.40 21.86
N ALA A 794 6.12 -2.10 21.55
CA ALA A 794 7.33 -1.55 20.92
C ALA A 794 7.75 -0.18 21.50
N PRO A 795 7.86 -0.02 22.83
CA PRO A 795 8.11 1.26 23.47
C PRO A 795 9.56 1.72 23.27
N VAL A 796 9.76 3.03 23.08
CA VAL A 796 11.05 3.66 23.31
C VAL A 796 11.18 3.89 24.82
N SER A 797 12.20 3.34 25.44
CA SER A 797 12.44 3.45 26.89
C SER A 797 13.62 4.35 27.25
N ASN A 798 14.57 4.48 26.36
CA ASN A 798 15.80 5.22 26.53
C ASN A 798 16.08 6.03 25.27
N MET A 799 15.82 7.33 25.33
CA MET A 799 15.98 8.19 24.16
C MET A 799 17.46 8.39 23.74
N PHE A 800 18.42 8.18 24.65
CA PHE A 800 19.84 8.23 24.28
C PHE A 800 20.23 7.06 23.36
N SER A 801 19.96 5.82 23.77
CA SER A 801 20.27 4.65 22.95
C SER A 801 19.40 4.57 21.69
N ALA A 802 18.18 5.10 21.75
CA ALA A 802 17.30 5.16 20.59
C ALA A 802 17.74 6.24 19.58
N TYR A 803 18.22 7.39 20.03
CA TYR A 803 18.78 8.47 19.20
C TYR A 803 20.00 7.97 18.40
N GLY A 804 20.91 7.26 19.07
CA GLY A 804 22.08 6.65 18.42
C GLY A 804 21.76 5.33 17.68
N GLY A 805 20.51 4.93 17.61
CA GLY A 805 20.06 3.68 16.99
C GLY A 805 19.81 3.79 15.50
N ILE A 806 19.65 2.62 14.86
CA ILE A 806 19.29 2.48 13.45
C ILE A 806 17.82 2.09 13.33
N ARG A 807 17.14 2.67 12.36
CA ARG A 807 15.83 2.26 11.87
C ARG A 807 16.05 1.13 10.84
N TRP A 808 16.15 -0.10 11.32
CA TRP A 808 16.62 -1.26 10.52
C TRP A 808 15.82 -1.52 9.26
N GLY A 809 14.52 -1.22 9.25
CA GLY A 809 13.68 -1.38 8.05
C GLY A 809 14.09 -0.48 6.87
N SER A 810 14.69 0.68 7.15
CA SER A 810 15.21 1.62 6.13
C SER A 810 16.73 1.77 6.16
N GLY A 811 17.39 1.33 7.24
CA GLY A 811 18.82 1.45 7.44
C GLY A 811 19.31 2.85 7.83
N VAL A 812 18.41 3.85 7.95
CA VAL A 812 18.77 5.22 8.31
C VAL A 812 18.92 5.38 9.84
N ASN A 813 19.67 6.39 10.28
CA ASN A 813 19.73 6.75 11.71
C ASN A 813 18.37 7.25 12.21
N ARG A 814 18.26 7.46 13.53
CA ARG A 814 17.03 7.93 14.16
C ARG A 814 17.09 9.38 14.63
N GLN A 815 18.21 10.09 14.42
CA GLN A 815 18.46 11.44 14.93
C GLN A 815 17.40 12.44 14.48
N PHE A 816 17.08 12.46 13.18
CA PHE A 816 16.03 13.34 12.61
C PHE A 816 14.70 13.22 13.36
N GLN A 817 14.37 12.01 13.86
CA GLN A 817 13.11 11.75 14.58
C GLN A 817 13.05 12.53 15.89
N TYR A 818 14.17 12.71 16.57
CA TYR A 818 14.25 13.43 17.84
C TYR A 818 14.40 14.92 17.62
N GLU A 819 15.21 15.31 16.66
CA GLU A 819 15.53 16.70 16.41
C GLU A 819 14.40 17.44 15.70
N HIS A 820 13.70 16.79 14.74
CA HIS A 820 12.78 17.49 13.84
C HIS A 820 11.36 16.94 13.81
N THR A 821 11.14 15.63 14.12
CA THR A 821 9.82 15.04 13.88
C THR A 821 9.15 14.51 15.15
N GLN A 822 8.63 13.29 15.12
CA GLN A 822 7.70 12.69 16.08
C GLN A 822 8.12 12.82 17.55
N SER A 823 9.42 12.74 17.87
CA SER A 823 9.86 12.78 19.27
C SER A 823 9.91 14.20 19.86
N ARG A 824 9.87 15.24 19.01
CA ARG A 824 9.70 16.65 19.41
C ARG A 824 10.69 17.16 20.45
N ILE A 825 11.90 16.59 20.51
CA ILE A 825 12.95 17.10 21.42
C ILE A 825 13.52 18.42 20.88
N GLY A 826 13.71 18.54 19.55
CA GLY A 826 14.14 19.78 18.88
C GLY A 826 15.60 20.16 19.10
N LYS A 827 16.39 19.24 19.70
CA LYS A 827 17.80 19.42 20.03
C LYS A 827 18.52 18.10 19.94
N THR A 828 19.84 18.16 19.68
CA THR A 828 20.71 16.99 19.78
C THR A 828 20.92 16.56 21.25
N ILE A 829 21.39 15.32 21.47
CA ILE A 829 21.74 14.84 22.82
C ILE A 829 22.92 15.61 23.46
N TRP A 830 23.75 16.27 22.66
CA TRP A 830 24.90 17.05 23.11
C TRP A 830 24.52 18.48 23.53
N GLU A 831 23.48 19.05 22.85
CA GLU A 831 22.99 20.40 23.18
C GLU A 831 22.09 20.42 24.41
N ALA A 832 21.25 19.38 24.61
CA ALA A 832 20.26 19.36 25.68
C ALA A 832 20.07 17.93 26.26
N PRO A 833 21.10 17.32 26.89
CA PRO A 833 21.01 15.96 27.45
C PRO A 833 19.93 15.84 28.53
N GLU A 834 19.59 16.94 29.23
CA GLU A 834 18.54 16.98 30.22
C GLU A 834 17.14 16.69 29.63
N LEU A 835 16.85 17.11 28.38
CA LEU A 835 15.59 16.82 27.71
C LEU A 835 15.47 15.32 27.39
N TYR A 836 16.57 14.71 26.99
CA TYR A 836 16.62 13.26 26.75
C TYR A 836 16.45 12.47 28.05
N THR A 837 17.05 12.93 29.17
CA THR A 837 16.85 12.32 30.48
C THR A 837 15.41 12.48 30.97
N GLU A 838 14.81 13.67 30.86
CA GLU A 838 13.41 13.93 31.23
C GLU A 838 12.45 13.00 30.53
N ASN A 839 12.66 12.80 29.23
CA ASN A 839 11.74 12.05 28.37
C ASN A 839 12.12 10.55 28.18
N SER A 840 13.07 10.04 28.97
CA SER A 840 13.44 8.61 28.95
C SER A 840 12.84 7.87 30.14
N PRO A 841 11.86 6.99 29.97
CA PRO A 841 11.24 6.21 31.04
C PRO A 841 12.24 5.51 31.94
N ILE A 842 13.33 4.98 31.40
CA ILE A 842 14.33 4.19 32.12
C ILE A 842 14.92 4.90 33.36
N PHE A 843 15.10 6.22 33.31
CA PHE A 843 15.62 6.99 34.44
C PHE A 843 14.59 7.22 35.54
N HIS A 844 13.32 6.97 35.27
CA HIS A 844 12.20 7.22 36.17
C HIS A 844 11.54 5.95 36.69
N LEU A 845 12.01 4.76 36.32
CA LEU A 845 11.44 3.46 36.70
C LEU A 845 11.26 3.25 38.21
N PRO A 846 12.10 3.78 39.12
CA PRO A 846 11.84 3.66 40.56
C PRO A 846 10.46 4.15 40.98
N LYS A 847 9.88 5.13 40.27
CA LYS A 847 8.54 5.70 40.54
C LYS A 847 7.38 4.81 40.10
N VAL A 848 7.61 3.85 39.22
CA VAL A 848 6.55 3.00 38.64
C VAL A 848 5.93 2.11 39.71
N GLN A 849 4.61 2.08 39.76
CA GLN A 849 3.83 1.15 40.61
C GLN A 849 2.87 0.28 39.75
N THR A 850 2.56 0.73 38.56
CA THR A 850 1.62 0.09 37.66
C THR A 850 2.25 -1.17 37.03
N PRO A 851 1.61 -2.36 37.11
CA PRO A 851 2.02 -3.54 36.34
C PRO A 851 2.05 -3.27 34.84
N LEU A 852 3.16 -3.71 34.21
CA LEU A 852 3.43 -3.40 32.80
C LEU A 852 3.58 -4.66 31.95
N LEU A 853 2.76 -4.78 30.91
CA LEU A 853 2.95 -5.73 29.82
C LEU A 853 3.67 -5.03 28.67
N ILE A 854 4.76 -5.60 28.20
CA ILE A 854 5.53 -5.10 27.06
C ILE A 854 5.37 -6.08 25.89
N MET A 855 5.18 -5.58 24.69
CA MET A 855 5.42 -6.32 23.44
C MET A 855 6.63 -5.69 22.75
N SER A 856 7.65 -6.48 22.43
CA SER A 856 8.84 -5.98 21.72
C SER A 856 9.47 -7.12 20.93
N ASN A 857 9.50 -7.00 19.61
CA ASN A 857 9.85 -8.08 18.70
C ASN A 857 11.29 -7.98 18.20
N ASP A 858 11.93 -9.15 17.99
CA ASP A 858 13.36 -9.23 17.65
C ASP A 858 13.71 -8.83 16.21
N GLN A 859 12.70 -8.69 15.33
CA GLN A 859 12.88 -8.19 13.96
C GLN A 859 12.24 -6.80 13.75
N ASP A 860 11.98 -6.07 14.83
CA ASP A 860 11.42 -4.73 14.74
C ASP A 860 12.32 -3.78 13.93
N GLY A 861 11.86 -3.43 12.72
CA GLY A 861 12.56 -2.56 11.80
C GLY A 861 12.40 -1.06 12.10
N ALA A 862 11.53 -0.68 13.04
CA ALA A 862 11.22 0.71 13.36
C ALA A 862 11.79 1.14 14.74
N VAL A 863 11.49 0.38 15.80
CA VAL A 863 12.01 0.63 17.15
C VAL A 863 12.90 -0.55 17.53
N PRO A 864 14.21 -0.33 17.72
CA PRO A 864 15.11 -1.42 18.07
C PRO A 864 14.63 -2.18 19.31
N TRP A 865 14.54 -3.50 19.23
CA TRP A 865 13.92 -4.32 20.28
C TRP A 865 14.64 -4.26 21.63
N TYR A 866 15.92 -3.89 21.68
CA TYR A 866 16.63 -3.67 22.95
C TYR A 866 16.04 -2.50 23.76
N GLN A 867 15.23 -1.61 23.18
CA GLN A 867 14.44 -0.65 23.93
C GLN A 867 13.44 -1.33 24.89
N GLY A 868 12.79 -2.40 24.41
CA GLY A 868 11.96 -3.25 25.27
C GLY A 868 12.76 -4.02 26.30
N ILE A 869 13.97 -4.52 25.95
CA ILE A 869 14.88 -5.21 26.86
C ILE A 869 15.33 -4.28 27.99
N GLU A 870 15.79 -3.07 27.66
CA GLU A 870 16.20 -2.07 28.66
C GLU A 870 15.07 -1.78 29.67
N LEU A 871 13.85 -1.60 29.17
CA LEU A 871 12.66 -1.38 29.98
C LEU A 871 12.38 -2.59 30.90
N PHE A 872 12.31 -3.78 30.32
CA PHE A 872 12.01 -5.00 31.05
C PHE A 872 13.05 -5.33 32.13
N THR A 873 14.34 -5.25 31.78
CA THR A 873 15.44 -5.56 32.72
C THR A 873 15.54 -4.52 33.83
N GLY A 874 15.28 -3.24 33.53
CA GLY A 874 15.17 -2.18 34.50
C GLY A 874 14.04 -2.42 35.50
N MET A 875 12.84 -2.69 35.03
CA MET A 875 11.68 -3.04 35.85
C MET A 875 11.95 -4.26 36.73
N LYS A 876 12.48 -5.33 36.13
CA LYS A 876 12.82 -6.58 36.83
C LYS A 876 13.86 -6.35 37.92
N ARG A 877 14.93 -5.56 37.65
CA ARG A 877 15.97 -5.21 38.63
C ARG A 877 15.40 -4.51 39.85
N LEU A 878 14.36 -3.69 39.63
CA LEU A 878 13.66 -2.94 40.68
C LEU A 878 12.53 -3.74 41.34
N GLY A 879 12.34 -5.03 41.01
CA GLY A 879 11.30 -5.88 41.59
C GLY A 879 9.87 -5.43 41.19
N LYS A 880 9.71 -4.73 40.07
CA LYS A 880 8.41 -4.23 39.60
C LYS A 880 7.71 -5.28 38.75
N PRO A 881 6.37 -5.47 38.87
CA PRO A 881 5.62 -6.40 38.03
C PRO A 881 5.71 -6.03 36.55
N CYS A 882 6.37 -6.89 35.76
CA CYS A 882 6.56 -6.63 34.34
C CYS A 882 6.67 -7.93 33.54
N TRP A 883 6.03 -7.99 32.39
CA TRP A 883 6.09 -9.10 31.43
C TRP A 883 6.50 -8.56 30.08
N MET A 884 7.25 -9.37 29.31
CA MET A 884 7.61 -9.01 27.95
C MET A 884 7.27 -10.18 27.01
N LEU A 885 6.46 -9.88 26.00
CA LEU A 885 6.12 -10.77 24.90
C LEU A 885 7.04 -10.43 23.73
N ASN A 886 7.89 -11.37 23.35
CA ASN A 886 8.73 -11.29 22.16
C ASN A 886 8.24 -12.33 21.16
N TYR A 887 7.60 -11.88 20.09
CA TYR A 887 7.17 -12.72 18.98
C TYR A 887 8.31 -12.85 17.99
N ASN A 888 9.03 -13.97 18.07
CA ASN A 888 10.26 -14.18 17.29
C ASN A 888 10.00 -14.18 15.78
N GLY A 889 10.82 -13.43 15.07
CA GLY A 889 10.73 -13.29 13.63
C GLY A 889 9.61 -12.36 13.15
N ASP A 890 8.90 -11.68 14.07
CA ASP A 890 7.94 -10.62 13.71
C ASP A 890 8.55 -9.23 13.81
N ASP A 891 7.97 -8.31 13.05
CA ASP A 891 8.37 -6.92 12.91
C ASP A 891 7.67 -6.03 13.97
N HIS A 892 7.76 -4.71 13.79
CA HIS A 892 7.16 -3.65 14.63
C HIS A 892 5.69 -3.87 14.94
N ASN A 893 4.92 -4.27 13.95
CA ASN A 893 3.57 -4.80 14.08
C ASN A 893 3.57 -6.27 13.68
N LEU A 894 2.89 -7.11 14.44
CA LEU A 894 2.85 -8.54 14.15
C LEU A 894 2.29 -8.81 12.75
N MET A 895 3.04 -9.58 11.97
CA MET A 895 2.67 -9.99 10.62
C MET A 895 2.10 -11.41 10.57
N GLN A 896 2.61 -12.30 11.44
CA GLN A 896 2.20 -13.70 11.48
C GLN A 896 0.86 -13.85 12.18
N ASN A 897 -0.10 -14.48 11.50
CA ASN A 897 -1.48 -14.59 11.99
C ASN A 897 -1.58 -15.31 13.35
N ALA A 898 -0.76 -16.36 13.57
CA ALA A 898 -0.74 -17.08 14.85
C ALA A 898 -0.30 -16.18 16.02
N ASN A 899 0.71 -15.33 15.79
CA ASN A 899 1.21 -14.39 16.78
C ASN A 899 0.18 -13.29 17.09
N ARG A 900 -0.53 -12.83 16.06
CA ARG A 900 -1.65 -11.87 16.22
C ARG A 900 -2.76 -12.45 17.10
N PHE A 901 -3.15 -13.70 16.88
CA PHE A 901 -4.14 -14.40 17.73
C PHE A 901 -3.66 -14.50 19.17
N ASP A 902 -2.41 -14.95 19.38
CA ASP A 902 -1.84 -15.09 20.72
C ASP A 902 -1.79 -13.75 21.46
N LEU A 903 -1.34 -12.67 20.78
CA LEU A 903 -1.33 -11.34 21.38
C LEU A 903 -2.74 -10.85 21.75
N SER A 904 -3.73 -11.08 20.87
CA SER A 904 -5.13 -10.70 21.16
C SER A 904 -5.62 -11.35 22.46
N ILE A 905 -5.33 -12.66 22.62
CA ILE A 905 -5.75 -13.42 23.81
C ILE A 905 -5.00 -12.95 25.06
N ARG A 906 -3.67 -12.85 25.01
CA ARG A 906 -2.85 -12.49 26.18
C ARG A 906 -3.10 -11.06 26.64
N MET A 907 -3.20 -10.12 25.72
CA MET A 907 -3.49 -8.73 26.04
C MET A 907 -4.88 -8.59 26.68
N ARG A 908 -5.88 -9.34 26.16
CA ARG A 908 -7.19 -9.39 26.75
C ARG A 908 -7.17 -10.00 28.15
N GLN A 909 -6.52 -11.16 28.36
CA GLN A 909 -6.36 -11.82 29.67
C GLN A 909 -5.67 -10.91 30.70
N PHE A 910 -4.65 -10.14 30.27
CA PHE A 910 -3.95 -9.21 31.14
C PHE A 910 -4.88 -8.13 31.69
N PHE A 911 -5.66 -7.48 30.81
CA PHE A 911 -6.60 -6.45 31.24
C PHE A 911 -7.78 -7.05 32.04
N ASP A 912 -8.31 -8.20 31.65
CA ASP A 912 -9.41 -8.88 32.36
C ASP A 912 -8.99 -9.23 33.80
N TYR A 913 -7.75 -9.68 34.02
CA TYR A 913 -7.24 -9.97 35.37
C TYR A 913 -7.17 -8.69 36.22
N TYR A 914 -6.54 -7.62 35.72
CA TYR A 914 -6.33 -6.42 36.51
C TYR A 914 -7.56 -5.52 36.65
N LEU A 915 -8.44 -5.48 35.65
CA LEU A 915 -9.51 -4.50 35.59
C LEU A 915 -10.92 -5.12 35.78
N GLN A 916 -11.10 -6.42 35.52
CA GLN A 916 -12.37 -7.10 35.70
C GLN A 916 -12.33 -8.17 36.80
N GLY A 917 -11.16 -8.42 37.43
CA GLY A 917 -11.01 -9.39 38.50
C GLY A 917 -11.11 -10.84 38.00
N GLN A 918 -10.86 -11.11 36.72
CA GLN A 918 -10.86 -12.47 36.20
C GLN A 918 -9.66 -13.25 36.73
N PRO A 919 -9.71 -14.59 36.80
CA PRO A 919 -8.59 -15.42 37.23
C PRO A 919 -7.33 -15.14 36.39
N ALA A 920 -6.17 -15.09 37.07
CA ALA A 920 -4.90 -14.89 36.36
C ALA A 920 -4.55 -16.15 35.55
N PRO A 921 -4.19 -16.00 34.26
CA PRO A 921 -3.70 -17.11 33.47
C PRO A 921 -2.32 -17.56 33.96
N LYS A 922 -1.97 -18.81 33.73
CA LYS A 922 -0.70 -19.40 34.17
C LYS A 922 0.53 -18.63 33.68
N TRP A 923 0.52 -18.15 32.44
CA TRP A 923 1.65 -17.40 31.89
C TRP A 923 1.91 -16.07 32.64
N LEU A 924 0.88 -15.51 33.27
CA LEU A 924 0.97 -14.25 34.02
C LEU A 924 1.53 -14.49 35.41
N THR A 925 1.22 -15.63 36.06
CA THR A 925 1.65 -15.98 37.44
C THR A 925 2.96 -16.75 37.50
N GLU A 926 3.18 -17.69 36.60
CA GLU A 926 4.33 -18.59 36.61
C GLU A 926 5.32 -18.34 35.46
N GLY A 927 4.88 -17.65 34.40
CA GLY A 927 5.64 -17.56 33.16
C GLY A 927 5.57 -18.85 32.33
N ILE A 928 6.30 -18.89 31.22
CA ILE A 928 6.46 -20.09 30.37
C ILE A 928 7.97 -20.32 30.20
N PRO A 929 8.53 -21.39 30.74
CA PRO A 929 9.93 -21.76 30.56
C PRO A 929 10.25 -21.98 29.07
N ALA A 930 11.46 -21.63 28.65
CA ALA A 930 11.87 -21.76 27.26
C ALA A 930 11.72 -23.18 26.69
N ILE A 931 11.86 -24.22 27.57
CA ILE A 931 11.66 -25.62 27.20
C ILE A 931 10.20 -25.95 26.81
N GLU A 932 9.24 -25.15 27.25
CA GLU A 932 7.80 -25.29 26.97
C GLU A 932 7.35 -24.46 25.77
N LYS A 933 8.27 -23.63 25.20
CA LYS A 933 7.94 -22.77 24.10
C LYS A 933 7.38 -23.57 22.90
N GLY A 934 6.23 -23.15 22.39
CA GLY A 934 5.56 -23.76 21.24
C GLY A 934 4.89 -25.11 21.53
N LYS A 935 4.90 -25.61 22.80
CA LYS A 935 4.24 -26.84 23.20
C LYS A 935 2.86 -26.61 23.79
N THR A 936 2.62 -25.45 24.37
CA THR A 936 1.34 -25.07 24.94
C THR A 936 0.59 -24.14 24.00
N THR A 937 -0.60 -24.53 23.62
CA THR A 937 -1.61 -23.63 23.12
C THR A 937 -2.37 -23.09 24.33
N ASN A 938 -2.22 -21.81 24.66
CA ASN A 938 -2.99 -20.99 25.62
C ASN A 938 -3.51 -21.67 26.91
#